data_23b8f45157ccf155a429753912b349ec
#
_entry.id   23b8f45157ccf155a429753912b349ec
#
_cell.length_a   1.000
_cell.length_b   1.000
_cell.length_c   1.000
_cell.angle_alpha   90.00
_cell.angle_beta   90.00
_cell.angle_gamma   90.00
#
_symmetry.space_group_name_H-M   'P 1'
#
loop_
_entity.id
_entity.type
_entity.pdbx_description
1 polymer ?
#
loop_
_entity_poly.entity_id
_entity_poly.type
_entity_poly.pdbx_seq_one_letter_code
_entity_poly.pdbx_strand_id
1 'polypeptide(L)'
;MSGFDLPTSRAFFLSGARPHYSPDRPVRVEHIFLDLTLDPAQQQCWGQCQLQLRPLHRHLGHLRLNAVGQQIKGVTLQHQPHPYTYDGEHLDIALAPSLLEPDHSLLLTIDYHLDRPQRGLYFVGTTQAWTQGEDEDSRYWFPCFDYPGQLATSEVRVRVPQPLQAISNGELRASYSEGEWQVFHWYQPQVHPTYLMTLAVGDFAVFDDQWQGKPVTYYVAKDRAADARRSLGKTPQMIDFFSRIYGYPYPYPKYAQVCVADFIFGGMENTSTTLLTDRCLLDERAAQEDFRTESLVAHELAHQWFGDLVVIKHWSHAWLKEGMASYAEVLWFEQAYGAEFAAYYRLGELRNYLSEDSDRYRRPIVTHIYRDAIELYDRHLYEKGACVYHMIRQELGEELFWSAIQTFVKTYAHQTVETVDLLRAIESATGRNLLPLFDQYVFRGGHPDFHVTYRWESADQLAVLTIKQQQATDGISPLERNLFDLRIPVAIGTVDEGGHLSLQTLSLRVYEPEHTFYLPLPQQPSFVSFDAGNHTLKTVTLEYPLPELKAQLRHDPDVLGRIQAAIALGKKGNLEVVHTLATALKEEPFWGVRQEIATVLGTIRLDQSLDALAIALADPQPQVRRAAVEAIASFKSAAAYNLLKPLAKHGDPSYSVEAAALKGIGLIAAAKPQPKPSPEKVLKRLRHALETRPSWNEVIRCGAIAGVGQLKDLPEAVELVLAYTAETVPQPLRLAAIRTLGVMGDRHHPQLRQILERLGQLSHETFFLTQVAVVHALSQIDHPRVLPLLQTLGDRSRDGRVKRLVDESIAKIQNALGSDERLKTLEHTLSEVQKENQTLKSRLEQLEAKTKATPTHPESRPS
;
A
#
# COMPACT_ATOMS: atom_id res chain seq x y z
N MET A 1 15.14 -24.15 21.66
CA MET A 1 14.56 -23.19 20.69
C MET A 1 15.63 -22.89 19.68
N SER A 2 15.68 -23.65 18.60
CA SER A 2 16.64 -23.47 17.52
C SER A 2 16.14 -22.35 16.62
N GLY A 3 16.98 -21.32 16.50
CA GLY A 3 16.71 -20.19 15.61
C GLY A 3 16.63 -20.66 14.16
N PHE A 4 15.52 -20.34 13.52
CA PHE A 4 15.45 -20.38 12.06
C PHE A 4 16.28 -19.21 11.53
N ASP A 5 17.47 -19.51 10.99
CA ASP A 5 18.26 -18.58 10.18
C ASP A 5 17.53 -18.36 8.85
N LEU A 6 16.52 -17.48 8.86
CA LEU A 6 16.04 -16.83 7.64
C LEU A 6 17.14 -15.84 7.20
N PRO A 7 17.37 -15.67 5.89
CA PRO A 7 18.31 -14.65 5.44
C PRO A 7 17.95 -13.31 6.05
N THR A 8 18.84 -12.71 6.79
CA THR A 8 18.69 -11.56 7.67
C THR A 8 18.16 -10.26 7.02
N SER A 9 17.88 -10.25 5.72
CA SER A 9 17.42 -9.10 4.95
C SER A 9 15.89 -9.02 4.73
N ARG A 10 15.11 -10.01 5.18
CA ARG A 10 13.64 -10.07 4.95
C ARG A 10 12.81 -10.27 6.23
N ALA A 11 13.38 -10.08 7.40
CA ALA A 11 12.66 -10.20 8.65
C ALA A 11 11.76 -8.98 8.87
N PHE A 12 10.47 -9.23 9.15
CA PHE A 12 9.56 -8.17 9.61
C PHE A 12 9.98 -7.61 10.97
N PHE A 13 10.51 -8.47 11.84
CA PHE A 13 10.88 -8.11 13.21
C PHE A 13 12.21 -7.36 13.23
N LEU A 14 12.15 -6.06 13.50
CA LEU A 14 13.31 -5.20 13.71
C LEU A 14 13.70 -5.15 15.18
N SER A 15 14.89 -4.60 15.48
CA SER A 15 15.34 -4.38 16.85
C SER A 15 14.32 -3.57 17.64
N GLY A 16 13.97 -4.01 18.85
CA GLY A 16 12.94 -3.40 19.69
C GLY A 16 11.53 -3.97 19.49
N ALA A 17 11.30 -4.85 18.52
CA ALA A 17 10.04 -5.55 18.37
C ALA A 17 9.80 -6.49 19.56
N ARG A 18 8.59 -6.47 20.12
CA ARG A 18 8.19 -7.26 21.28
C ARG A 18 6.74 -7.71 21.13
N PRO A 19 6.31 -8.75 21.88
CA PRO A 19 4.90 -9.10 21.96
C PRO A 19 4.05 -7.98 22.54
N HIS A 20 2.91 -7.71 21.91
CA HIS A 20 1.89 -6.77 22.36
C HIS A 20 0.57 -7.50 22.54
N TYR A 21 -0.12 -7.17 23.61
CA TYR A 21 -1.43 -7.72 23.98
C TYR A 21 -2.37 -6.58 24.37
N SER A 22 -3.68 -6.82 24.32
CA SER A 22 -4.64 -5.85 24.87
C SER A 22 -4.31 -5.56 26.33
N PRO A 23 -4.25 -4.28 26.72
CA PRO A 23 -3.99 -3.92 28.12
C PRO A 23 -5.16 -4.31 29.01
N ASP A 24 -4.92 -4.38 30.32
CA ASP A 24 -5.95 -4.59 31.32
C ASP A 24 -6.99 -3.46 31.27
N ARG A 25 -8.24 -3.80 31.53
CA ARG A 25 -9.37 -2.87 31.55
C ARG A 25 -9.91 -2.76 32.97
N PRO A 26 -9.32 -1.90 33.82
CA PRO A 26 -9.76 -1.79 35.23
C PRO A 26 -11.10 -1.05 35.37
N VAL A 27 -11.47 -0.25 34.37
CA VAL A 27 -12.73 0.50 34.30
C VAL A 27 -13.37 0.33 32.93
N ARG A 28 -14.68 0.50 32.86
CA ARG A 28 -15.39 0.76 31.60
C ARG A 28 -15.51 2.27 31.45
N VAL A 29 -15.10 2.82 30.34
CA VAL A 29 -15.44 4.18 29.93
C VAL A 29 -16.84 4.13 29.31
N GLU A 30 -17.80 4.86 29.89
CA GLU A 30 -19.18 4.89 29.42
C GLU A 30 -19.38 6.07 28.45
N HIS A 31 -18.75 7.21 28.77
CA HIS A 31 -18.88 8.42 27.96
C HIS A 31 -17.62 9.27 28.04
N ILE A 32 -17.31 9.93 26.92
CA ILE A 32 -16.21 10.90 26.79
C ILE A 32 -16.80 12.23 26.35
N PHE A 33 -16.61 13.27 27.15
CA PHE A 33 -17.02 14.63 26.78
C PHE A 33 -15.80 15.55 26.72
N LEU A 34 -15.58 16.12 25.54
CA LEU A 34 -14.54 17.11 25.29
C LEU A 34 -15.18 18.50 25.14
N ASP A 35 -14.81 19.42 26.03
CA ASP A 35 -15.22 20.83 25.99
C ASP A 35 -14.00 21.70 25.70
N LEU A 36 -13.82 22.10 24.46
CA LEU A 36 -12.58 22.62 23.93
C LEU A 36 -12.71 24.02 23.37
N THR A 37 -11.62 24.76 23.40
CA THR A 37 -11.41 25.95 22.56
C THR A 37 -10.19 25.71 21.70
N LEU A 38 -10.30 25.93 20.39
CA LEU A 38 -9.27 25.68 19.41
C LEU A 38 -9.00 26.95 18.60
N ASP A 39 -7.75 27.42 18.64
CA ASP A 39 -7.28 28.57 17.89
C ASP A 39 -6.20 28.16 16.86
N PRO A 40 -6.57 28.00 15.58
CA PRO A 40 -5.60 27.61 14.55
C PRO A 40 -4.51 28.65 14.32
N ALA A 41 -4.77 29.95 14.53
CA ALA A 41 -3.79 31.00 14.32
C ALA A 41 -2.69 30.95 15.37
N GLN A 42 -3.00 30.57 16.60
CA GLN A 42 -2.05 30.37 17.67
C GLN A 42 -1.50 28.93 17.72
N GLN A 43 -2.11 28.01 16.97
CA GLN A 43 -1.82 26.57 17.02
C GLN A 43 -2.01 25.99 18.43
N GLN A 44 -3.08 26.37 19.09
CA GLN A 44 -3.39 25.99 20.48
C GLN A 44 -4.77 25.35 20.59
N CYS A 45 -4.89 24.42 21.55
CA CYS A 45 -6.16 23.84 21.97
C CYS A 45 -6.16 23.69 23.49
N TRP A 46 -7.26 24.11 24.16
CA TRP A 46 -7.37 24.00 25.60
C TRP A 46 -8.81 23.77 26.03
N GLY A 47 -8.98 23.19 27.18
CA GLY A 47 -10.31 22.92 27.76
C GLY A 47 -10.30 21.73 28.69
N GLN A 48 -11.41 20.99 28.69
CA GLN A 48 -11.65 19.88 29.58
C GLN A 48 -11.91 18.58 28.82
N CYS A 49 -11.35 17.49 29.35
CA CYS A 49 -11.77 16.13 29.04
C CYS A 49 -12.52 15.56 30.24
N GLN A 50 -13.76 15.18 30.08
CA GLN A 50 -14.56 14.52 31.10
C GLN A 50 -14.79 13.07 30.72
N LEU A 51 -14.46 12.16 31.63
CA LEU A 51 -14.64 10.73 31.48
C LEU A 51 -15.66 10.21 32.49
N GLN A 52 -16.74 9.62 32.00
CA GLN A 52 -17.67 8.88 32.83
C GLN A 52 -17.18 7.43 32.89
N LEU A 53 -16.75 7.00 34.07
CA LEU A 53 -16.07 5.74 34.31
C LEU A 53 -16.88 4.84 35.22
N ARG A 54 -16.92 3.54 34.92
CA ARG A 54 -17.47 2.52 35.81
C ARG A 54 -16.38 1.55 36.23
N PRO A 55 -15.98 1.48 37.53
CA PRO A 55 -15.05 0.48 38.02
C PRO A 55 -15.57 -0.94 37.77
N LEU A 56 -14.67 -1.84 37.36
CA LEU A 56 -15.01 -3.26 37.17
C LEU A 56 -14.76 -4.11 38.42
N HIS A 57 -13.96 -3.62 39.40
CA HIS A 57 -13.68 -4.26 40.69
C HIS A 57 -13.26 -3.25 41.75
N ARG A 58 -13.34 -3.67 43.01
CA ARG A 58 -13.09 -2.82 44.19
C ARG A 58 -11.60 -2.64 44.53
N HIS A 59 -10.68 -3.30 43.86
CA HIS A 59 -9.27 -3.33 44.25
C HIS A 59 -8.39 -2.44 43.31
N LEU A 60 -8.98 -1.50 42.62
CA LEU A 60 -8.26 -0.55 41.79
C LEU A 60 -7.63 0.55 42.67
N GLY A 61 -6.30 0.53 42.83
CA GLY A 61 -5.59 1.53 43.63
C GLY A 61 -5.26 2.82 42.87
N HIS A 62 -5.16 2.76 41.56
CA HIS A 62 -4.89 3.90 40.69
C HIS A 62 -5.45 3.69 39.30
N LEU A 63 -5.66 4.79 38.60
CA LEU A 63 -6.06 4.83 37.20
C LEU A 63 -4.95 5.49 36.39
N ARG A 64 -4.49 4.84 35.35
CA ARG A 64 -3.49 5.38 34.43
C ARG A 64 -4.12 5.68 33.08
N LEU A 65 -4.02 6.94 32.64
CA LEU A 65 -4.44 7.39 31.32
C LEU A 65 -3.20 7.72 30.47
N ASN A 66 -3.34 7.57 29.18
CA ASN A 66 -2.37 8.07 28.21
C ASN A 66 -2.64 9.57 27.97
N ALA A 67 -1.59 10.39 28.05
CA ALA A 67 -1.66 11.84 27.84
C ALA A 67 -0.26 12.36 27.47
N VAL A 68 0.08 12.37 26.19
CA VAL A 68 1.46 12.64 25.74
C VAL A 68 1.65 14.10 25.38
N GLY A 69 2.63 14.76 26.02
CA GLY A 69 3.01 16.13 25.70
C GLY A 69 1.96 17.20 26.04
N GLN A 70 0.97 16.86 26.84
CA GLN A 70 -0.10 17.76 27.27
C GLN A 70 0.33 18.55 28.52
N GLN A 71 -0.19 19.77 28.66
CA GLN A 71 -0.03 20.54 29.92
C GLN A 71 -1.25 20.30 30.81
N ILE A 72 -1.19 19.35 31.74
CA ILE A 72 -2.27 19.09 32.68
C ILE A 72 -2.34 20.24 33.70
N LYS A 73 -3.48 20.93 33.78
CA LYS A 73 -3.72 22.08 34.62
C LYS A 73 -4.41 21.72 35.95
N GLY A 74 -5.25 20.67 35.91
CA GLY A 74 -5.97 20.20 37.08
C GLY A 74 -6.69 18.90 36.80
N VAL A 75 -6.97 18.16 37.88
CA VAL A 75 -7.79 16.96 37.86
C VAL A 75 -8.84 17.06 38.94
N THR A 76 -10.09 16.79 38.62
CA THR A 76 -11.14 16.65 39.66
C THR A 76 -11.83 15.28 39.49
N LEU A 77 -12.18 14.70 40.62
CA LEU A 77 -12.98 13.48 40.68
C LEU A 77 -14.27 13.80 41.45
N GLN A 78 -15.45 13.52 40.83
CA GLN A 78 -16.77 13.89 41.38
C GLN A 78 -16.81 15.38 41.74
N HIS A 79 -16.31 16.25 40.85
CA HIS A 79 -16.23 17.71 41.03
C HIS A 79 -15.34 18.21 42.17
N GLN A 80 -14.55 17.34 42.85
CA GLN A 80 -13.61 17.72 43.86
C GLN A 80 -12.17 17.64 43.32
N PRO A 81 -11.31 18.63 43.65
CA PRO A 81 -9.88 18.53 43.29
C PRO A 81 -9.27 17.23 43.79
N HIS A 82 -8.53 16.56 42.88
CA HIS A 82 -8.00 15.22 43.18
C HIS A 82 -6.49 15.16 42.88
N PRO A 83 -5.71 14.51 43.73
CA PRO A 83 -4.26 14.39 43.52
C PRO A 83 -3.96 13.49 42.32
N TYR A 84 -2.93 13.88 41.58
CA TYR A 84 -2.45 13.13 40.43
C TYR A 84 -0.94 13.27 40.28
N THR A 85 -0.33 12.39 39.50
CA THR A 85 1.04 12.54 38.99
C THR A 85 1.04 12.46 37.48
N TYR A 86 1.96 13.19 36.86
CA TYR A 86 2.08 13.24 35.42
C TYR A 86 3.54 13.28 35.01
N ASP A 87 3.99 12.33 34.19
CA ASP A 87 5.37 12.17 33.72
C ASP A 87 5.65 12.76 32.34
N GLY A 88 4.63 13.30 31.69
CA GLY A 88 4.69 13.80 30.32
C GLY A 88 4.07 12.83 29.29
N GLU A 89 3.81 11.59 29.68
CA GLU A 89 3.22 10.54 28.84
C GLU A 89 2.01 9.88 29.48
N HIS A 90 2.02 9.75 30.82
CA HIS A 90 0.98 9.08 31.58
C HIS A 90 0.47 9.96 32.73
N LEU A 91 -0.83 9.98 32.87
CA LEU A 91 -1.53 10.63 33.97
C LEU A 91 -2.03 9.56 34.94
N ASP A 92 -1.41 9.50 36.12
CA ASP A 92 -1.76 8.57 37.17
C ASP A 92 -2.61 9.26 38.26
N ILE A 93 -3.77 8.66 38.56
CA ILE A 93 -4.77 9.17 39.49
C ILE A 93 -4.99 8.13 40.58
N ALA A 94 -4.68 8.47 41.80
CA ALA A 94 -4.89 7.59 42.95
C ALA A 94 -6.41 7.45 43.24
N LEU A 95 -6.88 6.23 43.47
CA LEU A 95 -8.28 5.97 43.75
C LEU A 95 -8.42 5.32 45.15
N ALA A 96 -9.21 5.95 46.03
CA ALA A 96 -9.54 5.37 47.32
C ALA A 96 -10.52 4.19 47.17
N PRO A 97 -10.39 3.07 47.90
CA PRO A 97 -11.32 1.94 47.82
C PRO A 97 -12.80 2.30 48.03
N SER A 98 -13.09 3.34 48.78
CA SER A 98 -14.45 3.83 49.02
C SER A 98 -15.14 4.41 47.75
N LEU A 99 -14.37 4.72 46.68
CA LEU A 99 -14.86 5.23 45.44
C LEU A 99 -15.16 4.11 44.40
N LEU A 100 -14.77 2.88 44.70
CA LEU A 100 -14.70 1.78 43.74
C LEU A 100 -15.87 0.79 43.87
N GLU A 101 -17.07 1.28 44.14
CA GLU A 101 -18.26 0.45 44.03
C GLU A 101 -18.57 0.16 42.55
N PRO A 102 -18.66 -1.12 42.11
CA PRO A 102 -18.82 -1.45 40.69
C PRO A 102 -20.06 -0.89 40.02
N ASP A 103 -21.07 -0.54 40.81
CA ASP A 103 -22.33 0.02 40.32
C ASP A 103 -22.35 1.56 40.32
N HIS A 104 -21.30 2.22 40.82
CA HIS A 104 -21.21 3.68 40.85
C HIS A 104 -20.40 4.19 39.66
N SER A 105 -20.99 5.10 38.90
CA SER A 105 -20.29 5.85 37.88
C SER A 105 -19.46 6.97 38.51
N LEU A 106 -18.18 7.08 38.13
CA LEU A 106 -17.25 8.13 38.54
C LEU A 106 -17.13 9.15 37.40
N LEU A 107 -17.23 10.43 37.72
CA LEU A 107 -16.93 11.52 36.80
C LEU A 107 -15.53 12.05 37.08
N LEU A 108 -14.62 11.81 36.14
CA LEU A 108 -13.27 12.33 36.11
C LEU A 108 -13.19 13.50 35.14
N THR A 109 -12.73 14.67 35.57
CA THR A 109 -12.53 15.85 34.73
C THR A 109 -11.08 16.26 34.76
N ILE A 110 -10.51 16.49 33.60
CA ILE A 110 -9.09 16.84 33.39
C ILE A 110 -9.05 18.14 32.61
N ASP A 111 -8.50 19.18 33.23
CA ASP A 111 -8.22 20.48 32.58
C ASP A 111 -6.82 20.40 31.94
N TYR A 112 -6.74 20.70 30.65
CA TYR A 112 -5.47 20.56 29.90
C TYR A 112 -5.32 21.62 28.81
N HIS A 113 -4.08 21.76 28.34
CA HIS A 113 -3.70 22.67 27.28
C HIS A 113 -2.68 22.02 26.35
N LEU A 114 -2.86 22.24 25.04
CA LEU A 114 -1.95 21.86 23.96
C LEU A 114 -1.39 23.12 23.32
N ASP A 115 -0.07 23.21 23.23
CA ASP A 115 0.64 24.28 22.54
C ASP A 115 1.49 23.66 21.41
N ARG A 116 1.16 23.98 20.16
CA ARG A 116 1.80 23.49 18.93
C ARG A 116 2.02 21.97 18.93
N PRO A 117 0.96 21.18 19.10
CA PRO A 117 1.07 19.73 19.06
C PRO A 117 1.65 19.29 17.70
N GLN A 118 2.45 18.22 17.71
CA GLN A 118 3.10 17.71 16.50
C GLN A 118 2.51 16.36 16.04
N ARG A 119 1.53 15.83 16.79
CA ARG A 119 0.89 14.54 16.54
C ARG A 119 -0.52 14.55 17.17
N GLY A 120 -1.43 13.77 16.65
CA GLY A 120 -2.81 13.67 17.10
C GLY A 120 -3.70 14.82 16.68
N LEU A 121 -3.26 16.07 16.86
CA LEU A 121 -3.91 17.30 16.38
C LEU A 121 -2.90 18.08 15.52
N TYR A 122 -3.32 18.41 14.31
CA TYR A 122 -2.49 19.05 13.29
C TYR A 122 -3.08 20.40 12.90
N PHE A 123 -2.23 21.41 12.73
CA PHE A 123 -2.61 22.73 12.26
C PHE A 123 -2.03 22.96 10.86
N VAL A 124 -2.86 23.44 9.94
CA VAL A 124 -2.48 23.76 8.58
C VAL A 124 -2.73 25.24 8.31
N GLY A 125 -1.64 26.00 8.14
CA GLY A 125 -1.73 27.46 8.08
C GLY A 125 -2.32 28.05 9.37
N THR A 126 -3.20 29.04 9.23
CA THR A 126 -3.82 29.76 10.35
C THR A 126 -5.33 29.53 10.46
N THR A 127 -5.91 28.72 9.56
CA THR A 127 -7.38 28.57 9.43
C THR A 127 -7.87 27.14 9.41
N GLN A 128 -6.97 26.15 9.39
CA GLN A 128 -7.40 24.75 9.36
C GLN A 128 -6.70 23.95 10.44
N ALA A 129 -7.45 23.02 11.03
CA ALA A 129 -6.92 22.02 11.94
C ALA A 129 -7.71 20.71 11.78
N TRP A 130 -7.04 19.59 12.03
CA TRP A 130 -7.67 18.27 11.99
C TRP A 130 -6.95 17.30 12.92
N THR A 131 -7.66 16.26 13.34
CA THR A 131 -7.13 15.22 14.24
C THR A 131 -6.91 13.93 13.47
N GLN A 132 -5.92 13.14 13.95
CA GLN A 132 -5.68 11.77 13.52
C GLN A 132 -5.42 10.93 14.76
N GLY A 133 -6.27 9.94 15.02
CA GLY A 133 -6.22 9.12 16.23
C GLY A 133 -5.58 7.75 16.04
N GLU A 134 -5.58 7.20 14.84
CA GLU A 134 -5.02 5.87 14.55
C GLU A 134 -3.50 5.96 14.31
N ASP A 135 -2.67 5.03 14.86
CA ASP A 135 -3.11 3.88 15.66
C ASP A 135 -3.45 4.29 17.12
N GLU A 136 -2.54 4.86 17.87
CA GLU A 136 -2.65 5.27 19.27
C GLU A 136 -2.27 6.75 19.44
N ASP A 137 -2.84 7.61 18.55
CA ASP A 137 -2.53 9.04 18.49
C ASP A 137 -3.55 9.93 19.21
N SER A 138 -4.66 9.37 19.72
CA SER A 138 -5.61 10.14 20.50
C SER A 138 -4.99 10.69 21.79
N ARG A 139 -4.03 10.00 22.36
CA ARG A 139 -3.25 10.42 23.53
C ARG A 139 -2.49 11.75 23.36
N TYR A 140 -2.30 12.21 22.15
CA TYR A 140 -1.61 13.46 21.86
C TYR A 140 -2.56 14.66 21.82
N TRP A 141 -3.90 14.46 21.77
CA TRP A 141 -4.83 15.57 21.73
C TRP A 141 -5.87 15.60 22.84
N PHE A 142 -6.11 14.48 23.56
CA PHE A 142 -6.86 14.44 24.82
C PHE A 142 -6.43 13.27 25.71
N PRO A 143 -6.57 13.37 27.05
CA PRO A 143 -6.24 12.28 27.96
C PRO A 143 -7.25 11.14 27.80
N CYS A 144 -6.80 9.91 27.59
CA CYS A 144 -7.68 8.77 27.34
C CYS A 144 -7.03 7.41 27.63
N PHE A 145 -7.82 6.35 27.52
CA PHE A 145 -7.32 4.98 27.34
C PHE A 145 -7.18 4.77 25.82
N ASP A 146 -5.99 4.86 25.32
CA ASP A 146 -5.74 4.91 23.89
C ASP A 146 -5.40 3.54 23.30
N TYR A 147 -6.44 2.70 23.16
CA TYR A 147 -6.37 1.44 22.42
C TYR A 147 -7.79 1.00 21.96
N PRO A 148 -7.91 0.19 20.91
CA PRO A 148 -9.18 -0.05 20.23
C PRO A 148 -10.21 -0.81 21.07
N GLY A 149 -9.76 -1.59 22.07
CA GLY A 149 -10.65 -2.39 22.89
C GLY A 149 -11.56 -1.63 23.87
N GLN A 150 -11.43 -0.30 24.00
CA GLN A 150 -12.21 0.52 24.91
C GLN A 150 -13.24 1.36 24.14
N LEU A 151 -14.50 0.98 24.24
CA LEU A 151 -15.61 1.62 23.53
C LEU A 151 -16.40 2.53 24.46
N ALA A 152 -16.73 3.74 24.01
CA ALA A 152 -17.57 4.70 24.72
C ALA A 152 -18.42 5.51 23.76
N THR A 153 -19.52 6.10 24.22
CA THR A 153 -20.17 7.21 23.53
C THR A 153 -19.34 8.48 23.67
N SER A 154 -19.48 9.42 22.75
CA SER A 154 -18.68 10.65 22.82
C SER A 154 -19.49 11.91 22.55
N GLU A 155 -18.99 13.03 23.08
CA GLU A 155 -19.55 14.35 22.91
C GLU A 155 -18.41 15.37 22.78
N VAL A 156 -18.51 16.25 21.79
CA VAL A 156 -17.52 17.29 21.54
C VAL A 156 -18.21 18.64 21.45
N ARG A 157 -17.92 19.52 22.40
CA ARG A 157 -18.27 20.94 22.33
C ARG A 157 -17.01 21.72 22.05
N VAL A 158 -16.96 22.42 20.95
CA VAL A 158 -15.76 23.14 20.53
C VAL A 158 -16.07 24.56 20.12
N ARG A 159 -15.24 25.49 20.59
CA ARG A 159 -15.22 26.92 20.23
C ARG A 159 -14.09 27.14 19.23
N VAL A 160 -14.41 27.77 18.10
CA VAL A 160 -13.45 28.15 17.07
C VAL A 160 -13.65 29.61 16.67
N PRO A 161 -12.60 30.34 16.23
CA PRO A 161 -12.75 31.71 15.74
C PRO A 161 -13.71 31.76 14.55
N GLN A 162 -14.57 32.78 14.51
CA GLN A 162 -15.37 33.06 13.31
C GLN A 162 -14.46 33.46 12.13
N PRO A 163 -14.76 33.06 10.87
CA PRO A 163 -15.94 32.30 10.39
C PRO A 163 -15.73 30.76 10.30
N LEU A 164 -14.79 30.20 11.04
CA LEU A 164 -14.46 28.80 10.94
C LEU A 164 -15.61 27.90 11.39
N GLN A 165 -15.68 26.73 10.76
CA GLN A 165 -16.59 25.64 11.09
C GLN A 165 -15.81 24.54 11.80
N ALA A 166 -16.50 23.80 12.67
CA ALA A 166 -15.94 22.64 13.34
C ALA A 166 -16.86 21.43 13.17
N ILE A 167 -16.32 20.34 12.61
CA ILE A 167 -17.03 19.11 12.29
C ILE A 167 -16.46 17.98 13.16
N SER A 168 -17.36 17.16 13.75
CA SER A 168 -17.00 16.03 14.59
C SER A 168 -17.95 14.84 14.40
N ASN A 169 -17.76 13.78 15.17
CA ASN A 169 -18.56 12.56 15.14
C ASN A 169 -20.02 12.81 15.55
N GLY A 170 -20.93 12.00 15.02
CA GLY A 170 -22.33 12.01 15.43
C GLY A 170 -23.14 13.18 14.87
N GLU A 171 -24.19 13.56 15.58
CA GLU A 171 -25.14 14.60 15.18
C GLU A 171 -24.81 15.96 15.81
N LEU A 172 -25.07 17.03 15.06
CA LEU A 172 -24.93 18.41 15.56
C LEU A 172 -26.13 18.75 16.46
N ARG A 173 -25.88 18.88 17.76
CA ARG A 173 -26.91 19.23 18.76
C ARG A 173 -27.18 20.72 18.82
N ALA A 174 -26.12 21.54 18.68
CA ALA A 174 -26.23 22.99 18.72
C ALA A 174 -25.10 23.66 17.96
N SER A 175 -25.41 24.82 17.38
CA SER A 175 -24.41 25.75 16.85
C SER A 175 -24.87 27.17 17.13
N TYR A 176 -24.00 27.98 17.75
CA TYR A 176 -24.30 29.36 18.11
C TYR A 176 -23.03 30.20 18.25
N SER A 177 -23.21 31.54 18.13
CA SER A 177 -22.11 32.48 18.29
C SER A 177 -21.95 32.90 19.76
N GLU A 178 -20.71 33.02 20.23
CA GLU A 178 -20.34 33.46 21.57
C GLU A 178 -19.19 34.49 21.45
N GLY A 179 -19.56 35.76 21.28
CA GLY A 179 -18.57 36.80 20.97
C GLY A 179 -17.91 36.61 19.61
N GLU A 180 -16.58 36.53 19.62
CA GLU A 180 -15.77 36.29 18.40
C GLU A 180 -15.68 34.79 18.04
N TRP A 181 -16.28 33.92 18.85
CA TRP A 181 -16.23 32.49 18.69
C TRP A 181 -17.52 31.96 18.11
N GLN A 182 -17.41 30.89 17.35
CA GLN A 182 -18.51 30.03 16.94
C GLN A 182 -18.39 28.72 17.71
N VAL A 183 -19.47 28.30 18.37
CA VAL A 183 -19.55 27.07 19.16
C VAL A 183 -20.28 26.02 18.36
N PHE A 184 -19.75 24.82 18.34
CA PHE A 184 -20.38 23.63 17.77
C PHE A 184 -20.43 22.55 18.84
N HIS A 185 -21.58 21.88 18.94
CA HIS A 185 -21.80 20.83 19.92
C HIS A 185 -22.28 19.57 19.21
N TRP A 186 -21.40 18.56 19.16
CA TRP A 186 -21.61 17.28 18.50
C TRP A 186 -21.80 16.15 19.51
N TYR A 187 -22.62 15.15 19.18
CA TYR A 187 -22.90 13.99 20.03
C TYR A 187 -22.94 12.70 19.22
N GLN A 188 -22.10 11.72 19.57
CA GLN A 188 -22.05 10.39 18.98
C GLN A 188 -22.72 9.39 19.94
N PRO A 189 -23.96 8.96 19.65
CA PRO A 189 -24.75 8.12 20.56
C PRO A 189 -24.34 6.64 20.54
N GLN A 190 -23.73 6.13 19.47
CA GLN A 190 -23.22 4.77 19.41
C GLN A 190 -21.80 4.76 19.96
N VAL A 191 -21.46 3.68 20.64
CA VAL A 191 -20.11 3.49 21.18
C VAL A 191 -19.08 3.30 20.07
N HIS A 192 -17.92 3.87 20.27
CA HIS A 192 -16.77 3.74 19.38
C HIS A 192 -15.44 3.88 20.15
N PRO A 193 -14.30 3.44 19.59
CA PRO A 193 -13.00 3.61 20.25
C PRO A 193 -12.48 5.05 20.10
N THR A 194 -11.49 5.39 20.94
CA THR A 194 -10.88 6.73 20.97
C THR A 194 -10.22 7.12 19.66
N TYR A 195 -9.58 6.17 18.94
CA TYR A 195 -8.88 6.46 17.71
C TYR A 195 -9.81 6.91 16.56
N LEU A 196 -11.12 6.64 16.68
CA LEU A 196 -12.15 7.08 15.74
C LEU A 196 -12.81 8.42 16.10
N MET A 197 -12.45 8.99 17.27
CA MET A 197 -12.88 10.36 17.62
C MET A 197 -12.13 11.37 16.75
N THR A 198 -12.88 12.34 16.19
CA THR A 198 -12.29 13.31 15.27
C THR A 198 -12.80 14.71 15.46
N LEU A 199 -11.99 15.67 15.07
CA LEU A 199 -12.33 17.08 14.96
C LEU A 199 -11.65 17.64 13.71
N ALA A 200 -12.43 18.25 12.81
CA ALA A 200 -11.92 19.01 11.68
C ALA A 200 -12.44 20.45 11.76
N VAL A 201 -11.52 21.39 11.64
CA VAL A 201 -11.82 22.83 11.69
C VAL A 201 -11.35 23.48 10.40
N GLY A 202 -12.17 24.35 9.82
CA GLY A 202 -11.79 25.05 8.60
C GLY A 202 -12.89 25.97 8.06
N ASP A 203 -12.56 26.72 7.02
CA ASP A 203 -13.53 27.52 6.26
C ASP A 203 -13.96 26.74 5.00
N PHE A 204 -14.95 25.84 5.17
CA PHE A 204 -15.39 24.91 4.14
C PHE A 204 -16.55 25.41 3.30
N ALA A 205 -16.61 25.00 2.03
CA ALA A 205 -17.84 24.91 1.26
C ALA A 205 -18.55 23.59 1.61
N VAL A 206 -19.86 23.68 1.81
CA VAL A 206 -20.69 22.56 2.30
C VAL A 206 -21.68 22.13 1.23
N PHE A 207 -21.78 20.83 0.99
CA PHE A 207 -22.74 20.25 0.03
C PHE A 207 -23.53 19.14 0.72
N ASP A 208 -24.84 19.33 0.72
CA ASP A 208 -25.75 18.37 1.33
C ASP A 208 -26.22 17.34 0.30
N ASP A 209 -26.33 16.11 0.76
CA ASP A 209 -26.93 14.94 0.12
C ASP A 209 -27.66 14.12 1.18
N GLN A 210 -28.28 13.01 0.80
CA GLN A 210 -28.99 12.17 1.77
C GLN A 210 -29.07 10.70 1.33
N TRP A 211 -29.19 9.83 2.31
CA TRP A 211 -29.56 8.43 2.13
C TRP A 211 -30.66 8.04 3.13
N GLN A 212 -31.84 7.66 2.64
CA GLN A 212 -33.02 7.27 3.45
C GLN A 212 -33.33 8.25 4.59
N GLY A 213 -33.23 9.55 4.32
CA GLY A 213 -33.47 10.61 5.28
C GLY A 213 -32.31 10.92 6.23
N LYS A 214 -31.23 10.17 6.20
CA LYS A 214 -30.00 10.50 6.93
C LYS A 214 -29.15 11.48 6.12
N PRO A 215 -28.62 12.56 6.72
CA PRO A 215 -27.75 13.51 6.05
C PRO A 215 -26.45 12.84 5.58
N VAL A 216 -26.04 13.15 4.34
CA VAL A 216 -24.72 12.88 3.78
C VAL A 216 -24.16 14.24 3.38
N THR A 217 -23.07 14.66 4.01
CA THR A 217 -22.56 16.03 3.83
C THR A 217 -21.08 16.02 3.43
N TYR A 218 -20.74 16.83 2.42
CA TYR A 218 -19.39 16.98 1.94
C TYR A 218 -18.83 18.34 2.32
N TYR A 219 -17.69 18.39 3.01
CA TYR A 219 -16.96 19.58 3.39
C TYR A 219 -15.66 19.64 2.61
N VAL A 220 -15.48 20.67 1.79
CA VAL A 220 -14.32 20.83 0.92
C VAL A 220 -13.81 22.27 0.98
N ALA A 221 -12.55 22.51 0.63
CA ALA A 221 -12.03 23.85 0.50
C ALA A 221 -12.86 24.65 -0.53
N LYS A 222 -13.10 25.95 -0.28
CA LYS A 222 -13.98 26.79 -1.11
C LYS A 222 -13.54 26.91 -2.57
N ASP A 223 -12.25 26.91 -2.80
CA ASP A 223 -11.64 26.95 -4.14
C ASP A 223 -11.78 25.60 -4.90
N ARG A 224 -12.12 24.51 -4.18
CA ARG A 224 -12.39 23.17 -4.74
C ARG A 224 -13.88 22.81 -4.76
N ALA A 225 -14.77 23.77 -4.51
CA ALA A 225 -16.22 23.53 -4.43
C ALA A 225 -16.81 22.84 -5.69
N ALA A 226 -16.30 23.18 -6.89
CA ALA A 226 -16.76 22.58 -8.14
C ALA A 226 -16.44 21.07 -8.28
N ASP A 227 -15.46 20.59 -7.52
CA ASP A 227 -14.99 19.21 -7.59
C ASP A 227 -15.72 18.27 -6.61
N ALA A 228 -16.42 18.81 -5.59
CA ALA A 228 -17.02 18.07 -4.50
C ALA A 228 -17.98 16.97 -4.98
N ARG A 229 -19.03 17.32 -5.72
CA ARG A 229 -20.03 16.33 -6.18
C ARG A 229 -19.48 15.36 -7.21
N ARG A 230 -18.52 15.79 -8.04
CA ARG A 230 -17.85 14.92 -9.00
C ARG A 230 -17.06 13.82 -8.29
N SER A 231 -16.41 14.16 -7.20
CA SER A 231 -15.53 13.26 -6.45
C SER A 231 -16.30 12.39 -5.44
N LEU A 232 -17.29 12.96 -4.75
CA LEU A 232 -17.93 12.35 -3.57
C LEU A 232 -19.40 11.94 -3.81
N GLY A 233 -20.01 12.37 -4.90
CA GLY A 233 -21.46 12.27 -5.10
C GLY A 233 -22.01 10.85 -5.32
N LYS A 234 -21.18 9.81 -5.39
CA LYS A 234 -21.60 8.40 -5.40
C LYS A 234 -21.82 7.83 -3.99
N THR A 235 -21.46 8.57 -2.95
CA THR A 235 -21.53 8.11 -1.56
C THR A 235 -22.90 7.56 -1.15
N PRO A 236 -24.07 8.19 -1.46
CA PRO A 236 -25.36 7.61 -1.09
C PRO A 236 -25.63 6.26 -1.75
N GLN A 237 -25.15 6.05 -2.98
CA GLN A 237 -25.28 4.77 -3.68
C GLN A 237 -24.40 3.69 -3.05
N MET A 238 -23.19 4.05 -2.60
CA MET A 238 -22.29 3.16 -1.87
C MET A 238 -22.88 2.78 -0.50
N ILE A 239 -23.50 3.73 0.23
CA ILE A 239 -24.19 3.45 1.51
C ILE A 239 -25.32 2.44 1.29
N ASP A 240 -26.11 2.59 0.25
CA ASP A 240 -27.20 1.65 -0.08
C ASP A 240 -26.65 0.26 -0.40
N PHE A 241 -25.60 0.21 -1.23
CA PHE A 241 -24.94 -1.03 -1.62
C PHE A 241 -24.38 -1.78 -0.41
N PHE A 242 -23.55 -1.14 0.43
CA PHE A 242 -22.95 -1.77 1.59
C PHE A 242 -23.98 -2.13 2.66
N SER A 243 -25.01 -1.30 2.89
CA SER A 243 -26.12 -1.64 3.80
C SER A 243 -26.78 -2.96 3.39
N ARG A 244 -26.99 -3.15 2.09
CA ARG A 244 -27.62 -4.35 1.54
C ARG A 244 -26.72 -5.60 1.62
N ILE A 245 -25.49 -5.51 1.18
CA ILE A 245 -24.60 -6.70 1.14
C ILE A 245 -24.18 -7.13 2.56
N TYR A 246 -23.91 -6.20 3.46
CA TYR A 246 -23.55 -6.50 4.86
C TYR A 246 -24.78 -6.86 5.72
N GLY A 247 -26.01 -6.69 5.19
CA GLY A 247 -27.25 -7.05 5.86
C GLY A 247 -27.52 -6.28 7.16
N TYR A 248 -26.93 -5.09 7.25
CA TYR A 248 -27.09 -4.15 8.38
C TYR A 248 -27.19 -2.73 7.83
N PRO A 249 -28.30 -2.00 8.04
CA PRO A 249 -28.42 -0.64 7.57
C PRO A 249 -27.31 0.26 8.13
N TYR A 250 -26.92 1.30 7.40
CA TYR A 250 -25.94 2.28 7.88
C TYR A 250 -26.29 2.74 9.32
N PRO A 251 -25.41 2.51 10.31
CA PRO A 251 -25.80 2.54 11.72
C PRO A 251 -25.87 3.94 12.32
N TYR A 252 -25.21 4.94 11.74
CA TYR A 252 -25.01 6.24 12.36
C TYR A 252 -26.06 7.27 11.93
N PRO A 253 -26.21 8.40 12.70
CA PRO A 253 -27.24 9.40 12.41
C PRO A 253 -26.94 10.24 11.16
N LYS A 254 -25.69 10.42 10.79
CA LYS A 254 -25.23 11.12 9.59
C LYS A 254 -24.02 10.41 8.99
N TYR A 255 -23.65 10.80 7.78
CA TYR A 255 -22.32 10.55 7.22
C TYR A 255 -21.72 11.85 6.69
N ALA A 256 -20.56 12.23 7.17
CA ALA A 256 -19.82 13.40 6.70
C ALA A 256 -18.49 12.98 6.08
N GLN A 257 -18.10 13.65 5.02
CA GLN A 257 -16.77 13.54 4.40
C GLN A 257 -16.14 14.93 4.42
N VAL A 258 -14.99 15.06 5.08
CA VAL A 258 -14.27 16.33 5.23
C VAL A 258 -12.91 16.21 4.53
N CYS A 259 -12.73 16.95 3.42
CA CYS A 259 -11.48 17.01 2.72
C CYS A 259 -10.57 18.06 3.36
N VAL A 260 -9.44 17.63 3.90
CA VAL A 260 -8.47 18.48 4.60
C VAL A 260 -7.13 18.52 3.90
N ALA A 261 -6.45 19.67 3.98
CA ALA A 261 -5.14 19.85 3.40
C ALA A 261 -4.06 19.14 4.23
N ASP A 262 -3.00 18.74 3.57
CA ASP A 262 -1.81 18.11 4.17
C ASP A 262 -2.11 16.83 4.98
N PHE A 263 -3.25 16.18 4.71
CA PHE A 263 -3.59 14.94 5.39
C PHE A 263 -2.53 13.87 5.14
N ILE A 264 -2.13 13.17 6.21
CA ILE A 264 -0.99 12.24 6.18
C ILE A 264 -1.33 10.86 5.59
N PHE A 265 -2.65 10.56 5.43
CA PHE A 265 -3.17 9.35 4.79
C PHE A 265 -4.01 9.71 3.55
N GLY A 266 -4.58 8.70 2.89
CA GLY A 266 -5.61 8.89 1.88
C GLY A 266 -6.93 9.31 2.50
N GLY A 267 -7.38 8.55 3.49
CA GLY A 267 -8.56 8.76 4.30
C GLY A 267 -8.37 8.28 5.73
N MET A 268 -9.38 8.49 6.54
CA MET A 268 -9.53 7.94 7.88
C MET A 268 -11.01 7.79 8.19
N GLU A 269 -11.39 6.62 8.58
CA GLU A 269 -12.76 6.16 8.76
C GLU A 269 -13.47 6.70 9.99
N ASN A 270 -13.03 7.76 10.63
CA ASN A 270 -13.61 8.25 11.88
C ASN A 270 -15.14 8.15 11.90
N THR A 271 -15.69 7.57 12.96
CA THR A 271 -17.09 7.19 13.04
C THR A 271 -18.04 8.31 12.61
N SER A 272 -18.86 8.03 11.60
CA SER A 272 -19.82 8.97 11.00
C SER A 272 -19.23 10.22 10.33
N THR A 273 -17.88 10.40 10.34
CA THR A 273 -17.20 11.61 9.86
C THR A 273 -15.84 11.27 9.32
N THR A 274 -15.79 10.75 8.11
CA THR A 274 -14.55 10.40 7.41
C THR A 274 -13.74 11.64 7.07
N LEU A 275 -12.46 11.66 7.43
CA LEU A 275 -11.51 12.64 6.92
C LEU A 275 -10.84 12.10 5.65
N LEU A 276 -10.70 12.96 4.65
CA LEU A 276 -10.09 12.63 3.37
C LEU A 276 -8.99 13.64 3.03
N THR A 277 -7.96 13.20 2.34
CA THR A 277 -7.02 14.13 1.72
C THR A 277 -7.72 14.99 0.66
N ASP A 278 -7.44 16.29 0.62
CA ASP A 278 -7.95 17.19 -0.42
C ASP A 278 -7.50 16.79 -1.85
N ARG A 279 -6.48 15.95 -1.95
CA ARG A 279 -5.98 15.38 -3.22
C ARG A 279 -6.94 14.41 -3.87
N CYS A 280 -7.95 13.91 -3.15
CA CYS A 280 -9.00 13.07 -3.70
C CYS A 280 -10.03 13.87 -4.52
N LEU A 281 -10.04 15.20 -4.41
CA LEU A 281 -10.95 16.04 -5.18
C LEU A 281 -10.48 16.09 -6.63
N LEU A 282 -11.27 15.53 -7.54
CA LEU A 282 -10.96 15.41 -8.96
C LEU A 282 -11.49 16.61 -9.74
N ASP A 283 -10.65 17.26 -10.53
CA ASP A 283 -11.11 18.15 -11.56
C ASP A 283 -11.75 17.37 -12.74
N GLU A 284 -12.31 18.07 -13.71
CA GLU A 284 -13.03 17.47 -14.82
C GLU A 284 -12.16 16.53 -15.68
N ARG A 285 -10.88 16.85 -15.83
CA ARG A 285 -9.93 16.07 -16.62
C ARG A 285 -9.45 14.84 -15.85
N ALA A 286 -9.12 15.00 -14.55
CA ALA A 286 -8.70 13.89 -13.69
C ALA A 286 -9.79 12.83 -13.54
N ALA A 287 -11.06 13.26 -13.43
CA ALA A 287 -12.19 12.35 -13.28
C ALA A 287 -12.45 11.41 -14.47
N GLN A 288 -11.81 11.65 -15.61
CA GLN A 288 -11.92 10.76 -16.77
C GLN A 288 -11.04 9.51 -16.68
N GLU A 289 -10.06 9.51 -15.80
CA GLU A 289 -9.07 8.45 -15.74
C GLU A 289 -8.75 7.93 -14.33
N ASP A 290 -9.08 8.69 -13.28
CA ASP A 290 -8.67 8.38 -11.92
C ASP A 290 -9.80 7.73 -11.11
N PHE A 291 -9.69 6.44 -10.85
CA PHE A 291 -10.60 5.67 -10.02
C PHE A 291 -10.21 5.64 -8.53
N ARG A 292 -9.05 6.22 -8.15
CA ARG A 292 -8.53 6.16 -6.77
C ARG A 292 -9.40 6.89 -5.77
N THR A 293 -10.06 7.98 -6.17
CA THR A 293 -11.02 8.66 -5.30
C THR A 293 -12.23 7.78 -5.02
N GLU A 294 -12.74 7.09 -6.03
CA GLU A 294 -13.89 6.21 -5.87
C GLU A 294 -13.56 4.99 -5.01
N SER A 295 -12.38 4.38 -5.20
CA SER A 295 -11.91 3.30 -4.32
C SER A 295 -11.70 3.79 -2.89
N LEU A 296 -11.08 4.94 -2.69
CA LEU A 296 -10.88 5.54 -1.37
C LEU A 296 -12.21 5.77 -0.64
N VAL A 297 -13.19 6.37 -1.32
CA VAL A 297 -14.52 6.60 -0.72
C VAL A 297 -15.21 5.28 -0.35
N ALA A 298 -15.11 4.26 -1.19
CA ALA A 298 -15.66 2.94 -0.90
C ALA A 298 -14.97 2.28 0.30
N HIS A 299 -13.66 2.39 0.38
CA HIS A 299 -12.82 1.90 1.48
C HIS A 299 -13.23 2.52 2.82
N GLU A 300 -13.17 3.85 2.91
CA GLU A 300 -13.48 4.59 4.14
C GLU A 300 -14.95 4.42 4.56
N LEU A 301 -15.87 4.30 3.61
CA LEU A 301 -17.27 4.06 3.91
C LEU A 301 -17.51 2.63 4.43
N ALA A 302 -16.82 1.62 3.87
CA ALA A 302 -16.95 0.24 4.31
C ALA A 302 -16.53 0.04 5.77
N HIS A 303 -15.56 0.82 6.22
CA HIS A 303 -15.14 0.86 7.61
C HIS A 303 -16.26 1.21 8.59
N GLN A 304 -17.29 1.95 8.16
CA GLN A 304 -18.42 2.26 9.04
C GLN A 304 -19.14 1.00 9.55
N TRP A 305 -18.94 -0.17 8.89
CA TRP A 305 -19.35 -1.49 9.39
C TRP A 305 -18.16 -2.29 9.92
N PHE A 306 -17.01 -2.28 9.22
CA PHE A 306 -15.81 -3.03 9.59
C PHE A 306 -14.72 -2.08 10.12
N GLY A 307 -14.69 -1.88 11.41
CA GLY A 307 -13.82 -0.92 12.12
C GLY A 307 -14.60 -0.09 13.13
N ASP A 308 -15.77 0.43 12.73
CA ASP A 308 -16.62 1.31 13.54
C ASP A 308 -17.75 0.56 14.24
N LEU A 309 -18.57 -0.18 13.50
CA LEU A 309 -19.67 -0.97 14.06
C LEU A 309 -19.15 -2.27 14.71
N VAL A 310 -18.28 -2.97 14.01
CA VAL A 310 -17.55 -4.16 14.50
C VAL A 310 -16.10 -3.75 14.67
N VAL A 311 -15.68 -3.55 15.91
CA VAL A 311 -14.38 -2.96 16.26
C VAL A 311 -13.35 -4.06 16.54
N ILE A 312 -12.12 -3.87 16.12
CA ILE A 312 -11.03 -4.79 16.50
C ILE A 312 -10.70 -4.64 17.99
N LYS A 313 -10.44 -5.75 18.69
CA LYS A 313 -10.06 -5.71 20.09
C LYS A 313 -8.59 -5.32 20.29
N HIS A 314 -7.75 -5.66 19.33
CA HIS A 314 -6.31 -5.42 19.36
C HIS A 314 -5.77 -5.22 17.93
N TRP A 315 -4.70 -4.44 17.78
CA TRP A 315 -4.10 -4.09 16.49
C TRP A 315 -3.66 -5.30 15.66
N SER A 316 -3.28 -6.40 16.30
CA SER A 316 -2.92 -7.66 15.60
C SER A 316 -4.04 -8.23 14.72
N HIS A 317 -5.29 -7.82 14.96
CA HIS A 317 -6.47 -8.24 14.22
C HIS A 317 -6.99 -7.17 13.24
N ALA A 318 -6.22 -6.12 12.98
CA ALA A 318 -6.62 -4.98 12.15
C ALA A 318 -6.97 -5.38 10.69
N TRP A 319 -6.49 -6.52 10.20
CA TRP A 319 -6.88 -7.03 8.88
C TRP A 319 -8.39 -7.29 8.73
N LEU A 320 -9.10 -7.54 9.85
CA LEU A 320 -10.55 -7.71 9.82
C LEU A 320 -11.26 -6.46 9.29
N LYS A 321 -10.74 -5.27 9.61
CA LYS A 321 -11.24 -4.01 9.10
C LYS A 321 -10.59 -3.64 7.76
N GLU A 322 -9.28 -3.56 7.70
CA GLU A 322 -8.55 -3.09 6.52
C GLU A 322 -8.68 -4.02 5.32
N GLY A 323 -8.58 -5.34 5.56
CA GLY A 323 -8.75 -6.33 4.51
C GLY A 323 -10.16 -6.34 3.92
N MET A 324 -11.22 -6.14 4.78
CA MET A 324 -12.59 -6.01 4.29
C MET A 324 -12.82 -4.67 3.58
N ALA A 325 -12.26 -3.57 4.08
CA ALA A 325 -12.38 -2.26 3.43
C ALA A 325 -11.70 -2.25 2.06
N SER A 326 -10.51 -2.84 1.93
CA SER A 326 -9.85 -3.04 0.64
C SER A 326 -10.64 -3.99 -0.28
N TYR A 327 -11.25 -5.03 0.28
CA TYR A 327 -12.13 -5.90 -0.50
C TYR A 327 -13.43 -5.21 -0.92
N ALA A 328 -13.93 -4.28 -0.12
CA ALA A 328 -15.10 -3.46 -0.44
C ALA A 328 -14.87 -2.57 -1.69
N GLU A 329 -13.64 -2.15 -1.96
CA GLU A 329 -13.27 -1.49 -3.21
C GLU A 329 -13.53 -2.40 -4.43
N VAL A 330 -13.10 -3.67 -4.33
CA VAL A 330 -13.36 -4.69 -5.37
C VAL A 330 -14.85 -4.91 -5.55
N LEU A 331 -15.61 -5.07 -4.44
CA LEU A 331 -17.06 -5.29 -4.45
C LEU A 331 -17.82 -4.10 -5.05
N TRP A 332 -17.41 -2.89 -4.74
CA TRP A 332 -17.99 -1.69 -5.33
C TRP A 332 -17.72 -1.61 -6.83
N PHE A 333 -16.50 -1.89 -7.26
CA PHE A 333 -16.17 -1.91 -8.68
C PHE A 333 -16.88 -3.04 -9.44
N GLU A 334 -17.11 -4.19 -8.80
CA GLU A 334 -17.95 -5.26 -9.36
C GLU A 334 -19.39 -4.75 -9.59
N GLN A 335 -19.97 -4.04 -8.62
CA GLN A 335 -21.31 -3.45 -8.71
C GLN A 335 -21.39 -2.32 -9.75
N ALA A 336 -20.39 -1.44 -9.81
CA ALA A 336 -20.44 -0.22 -10.60
C ALA A 336 -19.98 -0.39 -12.05
N TYR A 337 -19.00 -1.31 -12.30
CA TYR A 337 -18.32 -1.44 -13.59
C TYR A 337 -18.27 -2.89 -14.11
N GLY A 338 -18.78 -3.86 -13.35
CA GLY A 338 -18.87 -5.24 -13.72
C GLY A 338 -17.66 -6.10 -13.32
N ALA A 339 -17.84 -7.42 -13.51
CA ALA A 339 -16.93 -8.44 -13.01
C ALA A 339 -15.50 -8.35 -13.60
N GLU A 340 -15.38 -8.02 -14.89
CA GLU A 340 -14.06 -7.90 -15.56
C GLU A 340 -13.22 -6.78 -14.95
N PHE A 341 -13.85 -5.61 -14.68
CA PHE A 341 -13.17 -4.49 -14.03
C PHE A 341 -12.73 -4.85 -12.61
N ALA A 342 -13.61 -5.45 -11.82
CA ALA A 342 -13.32 -5.88 -10.46
C ALA A 342 -12.20 -6.94 -10.41
N ALA A 343 -12.22 -7.91 -11.33
CA ALA A 343 -11.15 -8.90 -11.44
C ALA A 343 -9.80 -8.24 -11.74
N TYR A 344 -9.79 -7.26 -12.65
CA TYR A 344 -8.57 -6.53 -12.99
C TYR A 344 -8.09 -5.66 -11.82
N TYR A 345 -9.00 -4.99 -11.10
CA TYR A 345 -8.66 -4.24 -9.88
C TYR A 345 -8.04 -5.16 -8.82
N ARG A 346 -8.64 -6.31 -8.55
CA ARG A 346 -8.12 -7.33 -7.62
C ARG A 346 -6.75 -7.87 -8.05
N LEU A 347 -6.46 -7.96 -9.35
CA LEU A 347 -5.12 -8.29 -9.83
C LEU A 347 -4.10 -7.22 -9.40
N GLY A 348 -4.49 -5.95 -9.36
CA GLY A 348 -3.67 -4.86 -8.82
C GLY A 348 -3.35 -5.06 -7.35
N GLU A 349 -4.36 -5.38 -6.53
CA GLU A 349 -4.18 -5.68 -5.09
C GLU A 349 -3.21 -6.84 -4.87
N LEU A 350 -3.41 -7.95 -5.58
CA LEU A 350 -2.50 -9.10 -5.54
C LEU A 350 -1.06 -8.70 -5.87
N ARG A 351 -0.84 -7.93 -6.94
CA ARG A 351 0.49 -7.48 -7.37
C ARG A 351 1.15 -6.56 -6.35
N ASN A 352 0.38 -5.68 -5.72
CA ASN A 352 0.85 -4.79 -4.68
C ASN A 352 1.41 -5.59 -3.49
N TYR A 353 0.66 -6.58 -3.00
CA TYR A 353 1.14 -7.47 -1.95
C TYR A 353 2.39 -8.24 -2.38
N LEU A 354 2.38 -8.86 -3.56
CA LEU A 354 3.52 -9.64 -4.06
C LEU A 354 4.80 -8.80 -4.16
N SER A 355 4.69 -7.54 -4.58
CA SER A 355 5.83 -6.62 -4.63
C SER A 355 6.41 -6.36 -3.24
N GLU A 356 5.58 -6.09 -2.24
CA GLU A 356 6.09 -5.87 -0.87
C GLU A 356 6.71 -7.14 -0.27
N ASP A 357 6.06 -8.30 -0.45
CA ASP A 357 6.56 -9.59 0.04
C ASP A 357 7.92 -9.94 -0.58
N SER A 358 8.15 -9.58 -1.85
CA SER A 358 9.42 -9.81 -2.54
C SER A 358 10.50 -8.79 -2.18
N ASP A 359 10.13 -7.51 -2.05
CA ASP A 359 11.08 -6.40 -2.02
C ASP A 359 11.46 -5.96 -0.61
N ARG A 360 10.60 -6.20 0.37
CA ARG A 360 10.80 -5.76 1.76
C ARG A 360 10.89 -6.92 2.73
N TYR A 361 9.75 -7.47 3.15
CA TYR A 361 9.67 -8.53 4.15
C TYR A 361 8.44 -9.40 3.96
N ARG A 362 8.47 -10.55 4.62
CA ARG A 362 7.35 -11.50 4.70
C ARG A 362 6.92 -11.66 6.14
N ARG A 363 5.62 -11.61 6.39
CA ARG A 363 5.02 -11.84 7.71
C ARG A 363 3.64 -12.53 7.62
N PRO A 364 3.15 -13.15 8.70
CA PRO A 364 1.73 -13.48 8.85
C PRO A 364 0.88 -12.21 8.82
N ILE A 365 -0.38 -12.29 8.40
CA ILE A 365 -1.33 -11.19 8.55
C ILE A 365 -1.51 -10.86 10.03
N VAL A 366 -1.81 -11.88 10.85
CA VAL A 366 -1.92 -11.74 12.30
C VAL A 366 -0.56 -11.98 12.96
N THR A 367 -0.04 -10.96 13.62
CA THR A 367 1.15 -11.05 14.46
C THR A 367 1.02 -10.13 15.68
N HIS A 368 1.48 -10.62 16.83
CA HIS A 368 1.55 -9.83 18.06
C HIS A 368 2.92 -9.18 18.29
N ILE A 369 3.90 -9.44 17.41
CA ILE A 369 5.28 -8.96 17.58
C ILE A 369 5.52 -7.81 16.61
N TYR A 370 5.73 -6.61 17.14
CA TYR A 370 6.04 -5.37 16.42
C TYR A 370 6.64 -4.36 17.40
N ARG A 371 7.17 -3.23 16.93
CA ARG A 371 7.61 -2.11 17.77
C ARG A 371 6.46 -1.17 18.08
N ASP A 372 5.83 -0.66 17.03
CA ASP A 372 4.69 0.24 17.06
C ASP A 372 3.57 -0.36 16.21
N ALA A 373 2.31 -0.21 16.61
CA ALA A 373 1.17 -0.82 15.92
C ALA A 373 1.02 -0.32 14.47
N ILE A 374 1.43 0.93 14.20
CA ILE A 374 1.44 1.50 12.85
C ILE A 374 2.33 0.73 11.85
N GLU A 375 3.30 -0.08 12.33
CA GLU A 375 4.12 -0.93 11.45
C GLU A 375 3.32 -2.08 10.82
N LEU A 376 2.16 -2.42 11.38
CA LEU A 376 1.24 -3.43 10.83
C LEU A 376 0.47 -2.93 9.60
N TYR A 377 0.42 -1.60 9.38
CA TYR A 377 -0.32 -0.98 8.28
C TYR A 377 0.48 -1.05 6.98
N ASP A 378 0.53 -2.23 6.43
CA ASP A 378 1.31 -2.62 5.25
C ASP A 378 0.45 -3.44 4.27
N ARG A 379 1.02 -3.86 3.17
CA ARG A 379 0.30 -4.63 2.15
C ARG A 379 -0.07 -6.06 2.55
N HIS A 380 0.45 -6.55 3.67
CA HIS A 380 -0.01 -7.79 4.29
C HIS A 380 -1.36 -7.59 5.01
N LEU A 381 -1.59 -6.39 5.55
CA LEU A 381 -2.84 -6.05 6.22
C LEU A 381 -3.97 -5.77 5.21
N TYR A 382 -3.72 -4.87 4.26
CA TYR A 382 -4.68 -4.37 3.28
C TYR A 382 -4.89 -5.38 2.13
N GLU A 383 -3.94 -5.45 1.22
CA GLU A 383 -4.10 -6.16 -0.05
C GLU A 383 -4.11 -7.67 0.11
N LYS A 384 -3.22 -8.24 0.96
CA LYS A 384 -3.31 -9.68 1.29
C LYS A 384 -4.60 -9.99 2.03
N GLY A 385 -5.03 -9.10 2.96
CA GLY A 385 -6.31 -9.20 3.65
C GLY A 385 -7.48 -9.28 2.67
N ALA A 386 -7.54 -8.37 1.69
CA ALA A 386 -8.55 -8.37 0.63
C ALA A 386 -8.54 -9.66 -0.20
N CYS A 387 -7.35 -10.15 -0.58
CA CYS A 387 -7.22 -11.43 -1.27
C CYS A 387 -7.77 -12.59 -0.45
N VAL A 388 -7.53 -12.61 0.87
CA VAL A 388 -8.07 -13.66 1.76
C VAL A 388 -9.59 -13.58 1.84
N TYR A 389 -10.21 -12.41 1.95
CA TYR A 389 -11.67 -12.27 1.89
C TYR A 389 -12.24 -12.78 0.56
N HIS A 390 -11.56 -12.51 -0.55
CA HIS A 390 -11.95 -13.06 -1.83
C HIS A 390 -11.84 -14.60 -1.86
N MET A 391 -10.78 -15.18 -1.32
CA MET A 391 -10.61 -16.63 -1.22
C MET A 391 -11.69 -17.27 -0.33
N ILE A 392 -12.09 -16.62 0.76
CA ILE A 392 -13.21 -17.05 1.61
C ILE A 392 -14.51 -17.09 0.78
N ARG A 393 -14.78 -16.03 -0.03
CA ARG A 393 -15.95 -15.97 -0.93
C ARG A 393 -15.95 -17.12 -1.93
N GLN A 394 -14.80 -17.44 -2.51
CA GLN A 394 -14.68 -18.53 -3.48
C GLN A 394 -14.84 -19.92 -2.84
N GLU A 395 -14.28 -20.13 -1.64
CA GLU A 395 -14.39 -21.42 -0.94
C GLU A 395 -15.82 -21.69 -0.43
N LEU A 396 -16.55 -20.66 -0.03
CA LEU A 396 -17.93 -20.75 0.45
C LEU A 396 -18.97 -20.69 -0.68
N GLY A 397 -18.66 -19.98 -1.76
CA GLY A 397 -19.65 -19.54 -2.75
C GLY A 397 -20.43 -18.32 -2.27
N GLU A 398 -21.13 -17.68 -3.21
CA GLU A 398 -21.78 -16.38 -3.02
C GLU A 398 -22.76 -16.34 -1.85
N GLU A 399 -23.69 -17.29 -1.80
CA GLU A 399 -24.77 -17.32 -0.80
C GLU A 399 -24.24 -17.51 0.63
N LEU A 400 -23.35 -18.51 0.82
CA LEU A 400 -22.82 -18.80 2.15
C LEU A 400 -21.83 -17.73 2.62
N PHE A 401 -21.08 -17.11 1.70
CA PHE A 401 -20.21 -16.00 2.05
C PHE A 401 -21.01 -14.84 2.64
N TRP A 402 -22.05 -14.37 1.96
CA TRP A 402 -22.87 -13.28 2.48
C TRP A 402 -23.62 -13.65 3.75
N SER A 403 -24.09 -14.91 3.87
CA SER A 403 -24.67 -15.38 5.13
C SER A 403 -23.67 -15.28 6.29
N ALA A 404 -22.42 -15.68 6.08
CA ALA A 404 -21.37 -15.59 7.09
C ALA A 404 -21.02 -14.14 7.47
N ILE A 405 -20.83 -13.27 6.48
CA ILE A 405 -20.51 -11.86 6.69
C ILE A 405 -21.66 -11.14 7.43
N GLN A 406 -22.90 -11.36 7.02
CA GLN A 406 -24.06 -10.77 7.70
C GLN A 406 -24.23 -11.30 9.13
N THR A 407 -23.93 -12.57 9.37
CA THR A 407 -23.94 -13.15 10.71
C THR A 407 -22.85 -12.50 11.58
N PHE A 408 -21.64 -12.32 11.04
CA PHE A 408 -20.55 -11.65 11.73
C PHE A 408 -20.91 -10.23 12.12
N VAL A 409 -21.40 -9.41 11.17
CA VAL A 409 -21.78 -8.02 11.42
C VAL A 409 -22.91 -7.92 12.46
N LYS A 410 -23.97 -8.73 12.33
CA LYS A 410 -25.12 -8.70 13.25
C LYS A 410 -24.78 -9.16 14.66
N THR A 411 -23.94 -10.19 14.78
CA THR A 411 -23.56 -10.76 16.08
C THR A 411 -22.67 -9.82 16.86
N TYR A 412 -21.75 -9.15 16.19
CA TYR A 412 -20.72 -8.33 16.84
C TYR A 412 -20.93 -6.82 16.68
N ALA A 413 -22.11 -6.38 16.21
CA ALA A 413 -22.44 -4.96 16.17
C ALA A 413 -22.19 -4.28 17.54
N HIS A 414 -21.46 -3.17 17.53
CA HIS A 414 -21.06 -2.41 18.73
C HIS A 414 -20.21 -3.19 19.75
N GLN A 415 -19.46 -4.17 19.27
CA GLN A 415 -18.59 -5.01 20.10
C GLN A 415 -17.19 -5.09 19.47
N THR A 416 -16.25 -5.62 20.28
CA THR A 416 -14.88 -5.86 19.84
C THR A 416 -14.70 -7.32 19.42
N VAL A 417 -13.90 -7.55 18.36
CA VAL A 417 -13.65 -8.85 17.75
C VAL A 417 -12.17 -9.16 17.58
N GLU A 418 -11.87 -10.44 17.51
CA GLU A 418 -10.59 -11.04 17.10
C GLU A 418 -10.79 -11.90 15.85
N THR A 419 -9.71 -12.29 15.20
CA THR A 419 -9.75 -13.11 13.97
C THR A 419 -10.56 -14.40 14.13
N VAL A 420 -10.53 -15.01 15.30
CA VAL A 420 -11.29 -16.24 15.60
C VAL A 420 -12.81 -16.02 15.63
N ASP A 421 -13.27 -14.81 15.87
CA ASP A 421 -14.70 -14.49 15.87
C ASP A 421 -15.29 -14.52 14.46
N LEU A 422 -14.49 -14.13 13.44
CA LEU A 422 -14.87 -14.31 12.05
C LEU A 422 -14.99 -15.80 11.69
N LEU A 423 -14.03 -16.64 12.12
CA LEU A 423 -14.12 -18.10 11.93
C LEU A 423 -15.38 -18.68 12.59
N ARG A 424 -15.71 -18.27 13.81
CA ARG A 424 -16.91 -18.70 14.52
C ARG A 424 -18.20 -18.30 13.80
N ALA A 425 -18.22 -17.08 13.26
CA ALA A 425 -19.37 -16.60 12.49
C ALA A 425 -19.55 -17.40 11.19
N ILE A 426 -18.45 -17.71 10.49
CA ILE A 426 -18.46 -18.55 9.28
C ILE A 426 -19.00 -19.94 9.63
N GLU A 427 -18.45 -20.58 10.66
CA GLU A 427 -18.89 -21.93 11.09
C GLU A 427 -20.36 -21.93 11.51
N SER A 428 -20.78 -20.94 12.31
CA SER A 428 -22.17 -20.82 12.78
C SER A 428 -23.17 -20.63 11.64
N ALA A 429 -22.81 -19.80 10.63
CA ALA A 429 -23.70 -19.50 9.52
C ALA A 429 -23.73 -20.58 8.44
N THR A 430 -22.65 -21.35 8.26
CA THR A 430 -22.44 -22.19 7.07
C THR A 430 -22.17 -23.67 7.40
N GLY A 431 -21.80 -23.97 8.63
CA GLY A 431 -21.29 -25.29 9.03
C GLY A 431 -19.91 -25.65 8.45
N ARG A 432 -19.24 -24.70 7.77
CA ARG A 432 -17.93 -24.89 7.12
C ARG A 432 -16.80 -24.47 8.05
N ASN A 433 -15.80 -25.33 8.20
CA ASN A 433 -14.57 -25.00 8.91
C ASN A 433 -13.51 -24.49 7.95
N LEU A 434 -13.19 -23.19 8.04
CA LEU A 434 -12.16 -22.56 7.22
C LEU A 434 -10.82 -22.37 7.97
N LEU A 435 -10.64 -22.96 9.14
CA LEU A 435 -9.37 -22.88 9.87
C LEU A 435 -8.15 -23.29 9.01
N PRO A 436 -8.21 -24.34 8.15
CA PRO A 436 -7.09 -24.67 7.27
C PRO A 436 -6.70 -23.58 6.29
N LEU A 437 -7.65 -22.76 5.82
CA LEU A 437 -7.38 -21.60 4.98
C LEU A 437 -6.69 -20.49 5.79
N PHE A 438 -7.19 -20.22 7.00
CA PHE A 438 -6.61 -19.21 7.90
C PHE A 438 -5.21 -19.58 8.34
N ASP A 439 -4.94 -20.85 8.66
CA ASP A 439 -3.60 -21.32 9.00
C ASP A 439 -2.59 -21.07 7.88
N GLN A 440 -3.02 -21.24 6.64
CA GLN A 440 -2.15 -21.08 5.48
C GLN A 440 -1.90 -19.63 5.09
N TYR A 441 -2.89 -18.73 5.22
CA TYR A 441 -2.81 -17.39 4.68
C TYR A 441 -2.86 -16.26 5.71
N VAL A 442 -3.48 -16.51 6.89
CA VAL A 442 -3.63 -15.49 7.94
C VAL A 442 -2.58 -15.64 9.04
N PHE A 443 -2.42 -16.87 9.56
CA PHE A 443 -1.50 -17.14 10.66
C PHE A 443 -0.09 -17.53 10.21
N ARG A 444 0.09 -17.81 8.93
CA ARG A 444 1.38 -18.04 8.29
C ARG A 444 1.69 -16.97 7.24
N GLY A 445 2.97 -16.63 7.11
CA GLY A 445 3.45 -15.70 6.08
C GLY A 445 3.61 -16.38 4.71
N GLY A 446 3.56 -15.57 3.65
CA GLY A 446 3.80 -16.02 2.30
C GLY A 446 2.56 -16.50 1.54
N HIS A 447 2.81 -17.15 0.41
CA HIS A 447 1.85 -17.65 -0.58
C HIS A 447 2.52 -18.77 -1.40
N PRO A 448 1.75 -19.63 -2.11
CA PRO A 448 2.32 -20.61 -3.00
C PRO A 448 2.94 -19.98 -4.25
N ASP A 449 4.05 -20.55 -4.69
CA ASP A 449 4.70 -20.23 -5.96
C ASP A 449 4.59 -21.45 -6.88
N PHE A 450 3.69 -21.37 -7.88
CA PHE A 450 3.40 -22.47 -8.77
C PHE A 450 4.19 -22.39 -10.07
N HIS A 451 4.81 -23.49 -10.43
CA HIS A 451 5.29 -23.75 -11.79
C HIS A 451 4.37 -24.81 -12.43
N VAL A 452 3.69 -24.41 -13.50
CA VAL A 452 2.66 -25.22 -14.15
C VAL A 452 3.08 -25.54 -15.58
N THR A 453 3.20 -26.83 -15.88
CA THR A 453 3.49 -27.32 -17.22
C THR A 453 2.29 -28.08 -17.78
N TYR A 454 2.06 -27.95 -19.06
CA TYR A 454 1.01 -28.65 -19.78
C TYR A 454 1.53 -29.31 -21.06
N ARG A 455 1.07 -30.53 -21.33
CA ARG A 455 1.28 -31.22 -22.61
C ARG A 455 0.09 -32.09 -22.96
N TRP A 456 -0.09 -32.33 -24.25
CA TRP A 456 -1.09 -33.27 -24.77
C TRP A 456 -0.43 -34.57 -25.23
N GLU A 457 -0.94 -35.70 -24.78
CA GLU A 457 -0.54 -37.05 -25.21
C GLU A 457 -1.59 -37.63 -26.15
N SER A 458 -1.34 -37.50 -27.49
CA SER A 458 -2.34 -37.85 -28.53
C SER A 458 -2.66 -39.35 -28.57
N ALA A 459 -1.67 -40.21 -28.24
CA ALA A 459 -1.84 -41.65 -28.27
C ALA A 459 -2.86 -42.16 -27.24
N ASP A 460 -2.86 -41.54 -26.06
CA ASP A 460 -3.68 -41.93 -24.92
C ASP A 460 -4.86 -40.96 -24.68
N GLN A 461 -4.99 -39.91 -25.51
CA GLN A 461 -5.99 -38.84 -25.36
C GLN A 461 -5.98 -38.20 -23.94
N LEU A 462 -4.78 -37.88 -23.45
CA LEU A 462 -4.59 -37.32 -22.12
C LEU A 462 -4.05 -35.90 -22.18
N ALA A 463 -4.68 -35.00 -21.45
CA ALA A 463 -4.09 -33.72 -21.05
C ALA A 463 -3.30 -33.96 -19.76
N VAL A 464 -1.99 -33.75 -19.82
CA VAL A 464 -1.08 -33.92 -18.69
C VAL A 464 -0.72 -32.58 -18.14
N LEU A 465 -1.18 -32.29 -16.92
CA LEU A 465 -0.90 -31.04 -16.20
C LEU A 465 -0.05 -31.36 -14.97
N THR A 466 1.17 -30.82 -14.94
CA THR A 466 2.04 -30.94 -13.76
C THR A 466 2.13 -29.60 -13.03
N ILE A 467 1.85 -29.60 -11.74
CA ILE A 467 1.85 -28.42 -10.87
C ILE A 467 2.90 -28.64 -9.79
N LYS A 468 3.89 -27.79 -9.73
CA LYS A 468 4.97 -27.82 -8.73
C LYS A 468 4.90 -26.61 -7.83
N GLN A 469 4.96 -26.80 -6.52
CA GLN A 469 5.09 -25.77 -5.49
C GLN A 469 6.59 -25.45 -5.31
N GLN A 470 7.09 -24.38 -5.94
CA GLN A 470 8.53 -24.04 -5.96
C GLN A 470 9.05 -23.57 -4.60
N GLN A 471 8.18 -23.06 -3.72
CA GLN A 471 8.53 -22.66 -2.36
C GLN A 471 8.70 -23.84 -1.40
N ALA A 472 8.43 -25.09 -1.82
CA ALA A 472 8.52 -26.26 -0.96
C ALA A 472 9.95 -26.46 -0.42
N THR A 473 10.03 -26.82 0.85
CA THR A 473 11.28 -27.12 1.56
C THR A 473 11.27 -28.56 2.08
N ASP A 474 12.43 -29.09 2.46
CA ASP A 474 12.53 -30.37 3.13
C ASP A 474 11.95 -30.28 4.54
N GLY A 475 11.21 -31.29 4.96
CA GLY A 475 10.60 -31.35 6.28
C GLY A 475 9.68 -32.56 6.44
N ILE A 476 9.15 -32.78 7.63
CA ILE A 476 8.26 -33.91 7.96
C ILE A 476 6.79 -33.51 7.80
N SER A 477 6.43 -32.34 8.33
CA SER A 477 5.06 -31.82 8.27
C SER A 477 4.83 -30.91 7.07
N PRO A 478 3.57 -30.71 6.60
CA PRO A 478 3.27 -29.73 5.56
C PRO A 478 3.73 -28.32 5.91
N LEU A 479 3.71 -27.95 7.19
CA LEU A 479 4.19 -26.64 7.66
C LEU A 479 5.71 -26.52 7.50
N GLU A 480 6.48 -27.53 7.93
CA GLU A 480 7.94 -27.56 7.75
C GLU A 480 8.32 -27.57 6.29
N ARG A 481 7.55 -28.28 5.45
CA ARG A 481 7.73 -28.33 4.00
C ARG A 481 7.26 -27.08 3.28
N ASN A 482 6.71 -26.08 3.99
CA ASN A 482 6.16 -24.87 3.43
C ASN A 482 5.13 -25.10 2.31
N LEU A 483 4.29 -26.13 2.45
CA LEU A 483 3.29 -26.52 1.46
C LEU A 483 1.96 -25.82 1.70
N PHE A 484 1.22 -25.65 0.61
CA PHE A 484 -0.17 -25.21 0.60
C PHE A 484 -1.06 -26.35 0.10
N ASP A 485 -2.19 -26.56 0.75
CA ASP A 485 -3.24 -27.53 0.36
C ASP A 485 -4.44 -26.73 -0.16
N LEU A 486 -4.61 -26.72 -1.47
CA LEU A 486 -5.56 -25.85 -2.15
C LEU A 486 -6.35 -26.60 -3.21
N ARG A 487 -7.57 -26.15 -3.46
CA ARG A 487 -8.41 -26.57 -4.58
C ARG A 487 -8.35 -25.51 -5.65
N ILE A 488 -7.71 -25.85 -6.76
CA ILE A 488 -7.48 -24.90 -7.87
C ILE A 488 -8.47 -25.22 -9.00
N PRO A 489 -9.30 -24.26 -9.43
CA PRO A 489 -10.13 -24.44 -10.61
C PRO A 489 -9.27 -24.38 -11.87
N VAL A 490 -9.39 -25.40 -12.72
CA VAL A 490 -8.70 -25.48 -14.01
C VAL A 490 -9.76 -25.57 -15.10
N ALA A 491 -9.80 -24.59 -15.98
CA ALA A 491 -10.71 -24.58 -17.11
C ALA A 491 -10.03 -25.14 -18.36
N ILE A 492 -10.72 -26.03 -19.04
CA ILE A 492 -10.29 -26.67 -20.29
C ILE A 492 -11.20 -26.14 -21.39
N GLY A 493 -10.62 -25.39 -22.33
CA GLY A 493 -11.34 -24.80 -23.44
C GLY A 493 -11.11 -25.57 -24.75
N THR A 494 -12.18 -25.90 -25.44
CA THR A 494 -12.17 -26.50 -26.77
C THR A 494 -12.94 -25.59 -27.75
N VAL A 495 -12.29 -25.18 -28.83
CA VAL A 495 -12.89 -24.35 -29.87
C VAL A 495 -13.08 -25.24 -31.12
N ASP A 496 -14.31 -25.33 -31.59
CA ASP A 496 -14.65 -26.11 -32.81
C ASP A 496 -14.29 -25.34 -34.10
N GLU A 497 -14.46 -26.00 -35.26
CA GLU A 497 -14.19 -25.39 -36.58
C GLU A 497 -15.10 -24.18 -36.86
N GLY A 498 -16.25 -24.10 -36.23
CA GLY A 498 -17.19 -22.95 -36.31
C GLY A 498 -16.82 -21.79 -35.36
N GLY A 499 -15.79 -21.97 -34.55
CA GLY A 499 -15.37 -20.96 -33.54
C GLY A 499 -16.16 -20.97 -32.23
N HIS A 500 -17.01 -21.98 -32.00
CA HIS A 500 -17.76 -22.10 -30.75
C HIS A 500 -16.87 -22.66 -29.64
N LEU A 501 -16.85 -21.98 -28.49
CA LEU A 501 -16.13 -22.38 -27.31
C LEU A 501 -16.98 -23.32 -26.45
N SER A 502 -16.42 -24.48 -26.12
CA SER A 502 -16.89 -25.34 -25.04
C SER A 502 -15.90 -25.27 -23.87
N LEU A 503 -16.39 -25.04 -22.67
CA LEU A 503 -15.58 -24.89 -21.49
C LEU A 503 -15.97 -25.91 -20.43
N GLN A 504 -14.98 -26.65 -19.92
CA GLN A 504 -15.14 -27.58 -18.80
C GLN A 504 -14.22 -27.13 -17.66
N THR A 505 -14.76 -26.89 -16.45
CA THR A 505 -13.95 -26.56 -15.27
C THR A 505 -13.83 -27.75 -14.34
N LEU A 506 -12.61 -28.06 -13.96
CA LEU A 506 -12.26 -29.09 -13.00
C LEU A 506 -11.67 -28.46 -11.74
N SER A 507 -11.95 -29.02 -10.56
CA SER A 507 -11.34 -28.60 -9.31
C SER A 507 -10.22 -29.58 -8.94
N LEU A 508 -8.97 -29.16 -9.05
CA LEU A 508 -7.79 -29.98 -8.75
C LEU A 508 -7.26 -29.66 -7.36
N ARG A 509 -7.10 -30.67 -6.50
CA ARG A 509 -6.49 -30.49 -5.18
C ARG A 509 -4.97 -30.62 -5.29
N VAL A 510 -4.25 -29.55 -4.93
CA VAL A 510 -2.79 -29.47 -4.94
C VAL A 510 -2.30 -29.36 -3.50
N TYR A 511 -1.59 -30.37 -3.01
CA TYR A 511 -1.10 -30.46 -1.62
C TYR A 511 0.30 -31.08 -1.48
N GLU A 512 0.87 -31.60 -2.58
CA GLU A 512 2.22 -32.15 -2.63
C GLU A 512 3.21 -31.14 -3.25
N PRO A 513 4.52 -31.31 -3.11
CA PRO A 513 5.53 -30.47 -3.78
C PRO A 513 5.37 -30.47 -5.28
N GLU A 514 4.97 -31.59 -5.85
CA GLU A 514 4.71 -31.77 -7.28
C GLU A 514 3.55 -32.74 -7.48
N HIS A 515 2.52 -32.33 -8.22
CA HIS A 515 1.41 -33.13 -8.64
C HIS A 515 1.31 -33.19 -10.16
N THR A 516 1.13 -34.39 -10.71
CA THR A 516 0.81 -34.57 -12.12
C THR A 516 -0.60 -35.13 -12.24
N PHE A 517 -1.46 -34.43 -12.96
CA PHE A 517 -2.84 -34.79 -13.25
C PHE A 517 -2.93 -35.29 -14.69
N TYR A 518 -3.51 -36.48 -14.86
CA TYR A 518 -3.79 -37.10 -16.16
C TYR A 518 -5.29 -36.96 -16.42
N LEU A 519 -5.66 -36.09 -17.35
CA LEU A 519 -7.05 -35.73 -17.61
C LEU A 519 -7.46 -36.32 -18.97
N PRO A 520 -8.28 -37.40 -18.99
CA PRO A 520 -8.76 -37.98 -20.24
C PRO A 520 -9.76 -37.05 -20.92
N LEU A 521 -9.50 -36.69 -22.15
CA LEU A 521 -10.32 -35.78 -22.93
C LEU A 521 -10.58 -36.38 -24.35
N PRO A 522 -11.78 -36.17 -24.92
CA PRO A 522 -12.13 -36.72 -26.24
C PRO A 522 -11.28 -36.17 -27.38
N GLN A 523 -10.68 -35.00 -27.19
CA GLN A 523 -9.80 -34.32 -28.16
C GLN A 523 -8.83 -33.38 -27.47
N GLN A 524 -7.78 -32.97 -28.17
CA GLN A 524 -6.83 -31.98 -27.65
C GLN A 524 -7.56 -30.68 -27.34
N PRO A 525 -7.41 -30.14 -26.11
CA PRO A 525 -7.96 -28.84 -25.80
C PRO A 525 -7.27 -27.72 -26.58
N SER A 526 -8.03 -26.70 -26.92
CA SER A 526 -7.48 -25.50 -27.54
C SER A 526 -6.63 -24.68 -26.53
N PHE A 527 -7.04 -24.66 -25.25
CA PHE A 527 -6.27 -24.05 -24.17
C PHE A 527 -6.64 -24.66 -22.81
N VAL A 528 -5.76 -24.43 -21.83
CA VAL A 528 -5.96 -24.77 -20.41
C VAL A 528 -5.72 -23.53 -19.57
N SER A 529 -6.72 -23.12 -18.80
CA SER A 529 -6.63 -21.95 -17.89
C SER A 529 -6.43 -22.43 -16.45
N PHE A 530 -5.26 -22.16 -15.87
CA PHE A 530 -4.93 -22.53 -14.50
C PHE A 530 -5.43 -21.47 -13.52
N ASP A 531 -6.13 -21.86 -12.46
CA ASP A 531 -6.84 -21.00 -11.52
C ASP A 531 -7.76 -20.02 -12.27
N ALA A 532 -8.71 -20.59 -13.02
CA ALA A 532 -9.69 -19.84 -13.80
C ALA A 532 -10.43 -18.84 -12.89
N GLY A 533 -10.42 -17.56 -13.27
CA GLY A 533 -10.86 -16.44 -12.42
C GLY A 533 -9.77 -15.88 -11.51
N ASN A 534 -8.57 -16.48 -11.45
CA ASN A 534 -7.44 -16.08 -10.63
C ASN A 534 -7.85 -15.80 -9.16
N HIS A 535 -8.51 -16.78 -8.55
CA HIS A 535 -9.10 -16.63 -7.22
C HIS A 535 -8.12 -16.84 -6.07
N THR A 536 -7.03 -17.56 -6.32
CA THR A 536 -6.02 -17.92 -5.32
C THR A 536 -4.91 -16.89 -5.27
N LEU A 537 -4.56 -16.43 -4.07
CA LEU A 537 -3.36 -15.63 -3.87
C LEU A 537 -2.11 -16.49 -4.08
N LYS A 538 -1.35 -16.20 -5.13
CA LYS A 538 -0.19 -16.99 -5.57
C LYS A 538 0.74 -16.23 -6.49
N THR A 539 1.93 -16.72 -6.70
CA THR A 539 2.70 -16.52 -7.92
C THR A 539 2.55 -17.73 -8.84
N VAL A 540 2.63 -17.51 -10.16
CA VAL A 540 2.53 -18.59 -11.14
C VAL A 540 3.43 -18.37 -12.34
N THR A 541 4.10 -19.43 -12.79
CA THR A 541 4.78 -19.49 -14.08
C THR A 541 4.12 -20.59 -14.92
N LEU A 542 3.57 -20.20 -16.07
CA LEU A 542 2.94 -21.11 -17.01
C LEU A 542 3.95 -21.50 -18.12
N GLU A 543 4.17 -22.77 -18.28
CA GLU A 543 5.04 -23.34 -19.35
C GLU A 543 4.18 -24.19 -20.28
N TYR A 544 3.45 -23.51 -21.16
CA TYR A 544 2.54 -24.09 -22.12
C TYR A 544 3.06 -23.98 -23.55
N PRO A 545 2.63 -24.87 -24.46
CA PRO A 545 2.94 -24.75 -25.87
C PRO A 545 2.37 -23.46 -26.47
N LEU A 546 3.00 -22.96 -27.54
CA LEU A 546 2.64 -21.68 -28.14
C LEU A 546 1.19 -21.65 -28.71
N PRO A 547 0.69 -22.69 -29.37
CA PRO A 547 -0.67 -22.71 -29.90
C PRO A 547 -1.74 -22.53 -28.81
N GLU A 548 -1.57 -23.21 -27.66
CA GLU A 548 -2.49 -23.15 -26.53
C GLU A 548 -2.51 -21.76 -25.88
N LEU A 549 -1.35 -21.12 -25.70
CA LEU A 549 -1.27 -19.76 -25.21
C LEU A 549 -1.95 -18.75 -26.15
N LYS A 550 -1.79 -18.93 -27.46
CA LYS A 550 -2.45 -18.07 -28.47
C LYS A 550 -3.96 -18.26 -28.44
N ALA A 551 -4.42 -19.51 -28.30
CA ALA A 551 -5.85 -19.83 -28.21
C ALA A 551 -6.42 -19.29 -26.88
N GLN A 552 -5.70 -19.41 -25.76
CA GLN A 552 -6.10 -18.86 -24.48
C GLN A 552 -6.24 -17.32 -24.55
N LEU A 553 -5.25 -16.62 -25.10
CA LEU A 553 -5.32 -15.17 -25.28
C LEU A 553 -6.54 -14.72 -26.07
N ARG A 554 -6.96 -15.52 -27.04
CA ARG A 554 -8.06 -15.18 -27.95
C ARG A 554 -9.43 -15.60 -27.46
N HIS A 555 -9.54 -16.74 -26.78
CA HIS A 555 -10.82 -17.40 -26.51
C HIS A 555 -11.17 -17.61 -25.06
N ASP A 556 -10.22 -17.42 -24.13
CA ASP A 556 -10.52 -17.54 -22.69
C ASP A 556 -11.54 -16.45 -22.30
N PRO A 557 -12.72 -16.80 -21.77
CA PRO A 557 -13.69 -15.81 -21.32
C PRO A 557 -13.21 -15.01 -20.13
N ASP A 558 -12.25 -15.55 -19.35
CA ASP A 558 -11.66 -14.88 -18.20
C ASP A 558 -10.59 -13.85 -18.64
N VAL A 559 -10.82 -12.57 -18.33
CA VAL A 559 -9.84 -11.50 -18.61
C VAL A 559 -8.47 -11.76 -18.00
N LEU A 560 -8.42 -12.38 -16.79
CA LEU A 560 -7.18 -12.70 -16.11
C LEU A 560 -6.47 -13.89 -16.75
N GLY A 561 -7.21 -14.87 -17.28
CA GLY A 561 -6.67 -15.94 -18.11
C GLY A 561 -6.02 -15.40 -19.39
N ARG A 562 -6.67 -14.43 -20.08
CA ARG A 562 -6.08 -13.75 -21.24
C ARG A 562 -4.82 -12.96 -20.89
N ILE A 563 -4.80 -12.29 -19.73
CA ILE A 563 -3.60 -11.56 -19.21
C ILE A 563 -2.46 -12.55 -18.94
N GLN A 564 -2.73 -13.67 -18.26
CA GLN A 564 -1.73 -14.69 -17.98
C GLN A 564 -1.13 -15.27 -19.27
N ALA A 565 -1.98 -15.53 -20.29
CA ALA A 565 -1.53 -15.98 -21.59
C ALA A 565 -0.64 -14.94 -22.29
N ALA A 566 -1.00 -13.65 -22.26
CA ALA A 566 -0.18 -12.56 -22.80
C ALA A 566 1.19 -12.49 -22.13
N ILE A 567 1.26 -12.60 -20.79
CA ILE A 567 2.51 -12.61 -20.04
C ILE A 567 3.36 -13.83 -20.39
N ALA A 568 2.76 -15.03 -20.49
CA ALA A 568 3.46 -16.25 -20.84
C ALA A 568 3.99 -16.20 -22.30
N LEU A 569 3.23 -15.65 -23.23
CA LEU A 569 3.66 -15.36 -24.60
C LEU A 569 4.84 -14.40 -24.61
N GLY A 570 4.79 -13.33 -23.82
CA GLY A 570 5.88 -12.35 -23.71
C GLY A 570 7.23 -12.96 -23.34
N LYS A 571 7.23 -13.98 -22.47
CA LYS A 571 8.45 -14.72 -22.09
C LYS A 571 9.06 -15.50 -23.26
N LYS A 572 8.28 -15.91 -24.26
CA LYS A 572 8.77 -16.57 -25.50
C LYS A 572 9.37 -15.58 -26.50
N GLY A 573 8.85 -14.36 -26.58
CA GLY A 573 9.48 -13.15 -27.12
C GLY A 573 9.90 -13.18 -28.61
N ASN A 574 9.37 -14.07 -29.45
CA ASN A 574 9.72 -14.12 -30.86
C ASN A 574 8.77 -13.27 -31.74
N LEU A 575 9.07 -13.14 -33.04
CA LEU A 575 8.29 -12.33 -33.97
C LEU A 575 6.83 -12.80 -34.12
N GLU A 576 6.59 -14.10 -34.09
CA GLU A 576 5.25 -14.69 -34.12
C GLU A 576 4.42 -14.24 -32.91
N VAL A 577 5.02 -14.21 -31.74
CA VAL A 577 4.40 -13.69 -30.51
C VAL A 577 4.07 -12.21 -30.65
N VAL A 578 4.98 -11.40 -31.18
CA VAL A 578 4.72 -9.97 -31.42
C VAL A 578 3.53 -9.76 -32.33
N HIS A 579 3.42 -10.52 -33.42
CA HIS A 579 2.27 -10.44 -34.32
C HIS A 579 0.96 -10.87 -33.64
N THR A 580 1.02 -11.93 -32.82
CA THR A 580 -0.14 -12.39 -32.03
C THR A 580 -0.61 -11.30 -31.05
N LEU A 581 0.31 -10.72 -30.27
CA LEU A 581 0.01 -9.67 -29.32
C LEU A 581 -0.47 -8.38 -30.01
N ALA A 582 0.13 -8.01 -31.15
CA ALA A 582 -0.29 -6.86 -31.93
C ALA A 582 -1.71 -7.01 -32.51
N THR A 583 -2.10 -8.23 -32.89
CA THR A 583 -3.47 -8.54 -33.33
C THR A 583 -4.42 -8.45 -32.14
N ALA A 584 -4.09 -9.11 -31.03
CA ALA A 584 -4.89 -9.08 -29.81
C ALA A 584 -5.08 -7.65 -29.27
N LEU A 585 -4.06 -6.80 -29.30
CA LEU A 585 -4.14 -5.39 -28.89
C LEU A 585 -5.21 -4.60 -29.65
N LYS A 586 -5.51 -4.97 -30.90
CA LYS A 586 -6.53 -4.32 -31.72
C LYS A 586 -7.93 -4.90 -31.51
N GLU A 587 -8.03 -6.21 -31.26
CA GLU A 587 -9.28 -6.96 -31.23
C GLU A 587 -9.85 -7.12 -29.81
N GLU A 588 -9.03 -6.99 -28.78
CA GLU A 588 -9.40 -7.20 -27.37
C GLU A 588 -10.40 -6.13 -26.88
N PRO A 589 -11.59 -6.51 -26.42
CA PRO A 589 -12.61 -5.57 -25.98
C PRO A 589 -12.28 -4.90 -24.65
N PHE A 590 -11.68 -5.64 -23.69
CA PHE A 590 -11.41 -5.12 -22.35
C PHE A 590 -10.09 -4.35 -22.29
N TRP A 591 -10.18 -3.10 -21.89
CA TRP A 591 -9.03 -2.19 -21.87
C TRP A 591 -7.88 -2.67 -20.96
N GLY A 592 -8.19 -3.36 -19.84
CA GLY A 592 -7.16 -3.89 -18.93
C GLY A 592 -6.27 -4.93 -19.59
N VAL A 593 -6.83 -5.83 -20.42
CA VAL A 593 -6.03 -6.78 -21.21
C VAL A 593 -5.19 -6.05 -22.26
N ARG A 594 -5.75 -5.03 -22.95
CA ARG A 594 -4.97 -4.20 -23.89
C ARG A 594 -3.81 -3.47 -23.20
N GLN A 595 -4.03 -2.94 -22.01
CA GLN A 595 -2.96 -2.32 -21.19
C GLN A 595 -1.83 -3.31 -20.89
N GLU A 596 -2.18 -4.52 -20.47
CA GLU A 596 -1.19 -5.57 -20.18
C GLU A 596 -0.44 -6.02 -21.44
N ILE A 597 -1.12 -6.19 -22.55
CA ILE A 597 -0.49 -6.49 -23.85
C ILE A 597 0.51 -5.40 -24.24
N ALA A 598 0.16 -4.12 -24.08
CA ALA A 598 1.06 -3.01 -24.36
C ALA A 598 2.32 -3.08 -23.44
N THR A 599 2.12 -3.39 -22.17
CA THR A 599 3.23 -3.57 -21.22
C THR A 599 4.13 -4.74 -21.64
N VAL A 600 3.56 -5.88 -21.99
CA VAL A 600 4.29 -7.08 -22.46
C VAL A 600 5.08 -6.79 -23.73
N LEU A 601 4.49 -6.12 -24.72
CA LEU A 601 5.17 -5.70 -25.94
C LEU A 601 6.41 -4.83 -25.65
N GLY A 602 6.36 -4.00 -24.62
CA GLY A 602 7.51 -3.21 -24.16
C GLY A 602 8.68 -4.03 -23.62
N THR A 603 8.44 -5.28 -23.20
CA THR A 603 9.50 -6.21 -22.77
C THR A 603 10.16 -6.94 -23.93
N ILE A 604 9.43 -7.11 -25.06
CA ILE A 604 9.91 -7.73 -26.30
C ILE A 604 10.50 -6.64 -27.19
N ARG A 605 11.79 -6.40 -27.08
CA ARG A 605 12.47 -5.26 -27.73
C ARG A 605 12.75 -5.48 -29.21
N LEU A 606 11.70 -5.81 -30.00
CA LEU A 606 11.76 -5.91 -31.46
C LEU A 606 11.15 -4.65 -32.09
N ASP A 607 11.62 -4.26 -33.27
CA ASP A 607 11.08 -3.08 -33.98
C ASP A 607 9.57 -3.21 -34.22
N GLN A 608 9.10 -4.40 -34.55
CA GLN A 608 7.68 -4.71 -34.72
C GLN A 608 6.84 -4.50 -33.46
N SER A 609 7.44 -4.67 -32.28
CA SER A 609 6.76 -4.30 -31.02
C SER A 609 6.56 -2.79 -30.92
N LEU A 610 7.54 -2.00 -31.36
CA LEU A 610 7.42 -0.54 -31.38
C LEU A 610 6.32 -0.07 -32.34
N ASP A 611 6.19 -0.71 -33.50
CA ASP A 611 5.12 -0.43 -34.47
C ASP A 611 3.72 -0.73 -33.91
N ALA A 612 3.59 -1.87 -33.18
CA ALA A 612 2.34 -2.23 -32.52
C ALA A 612 1.98 -1.24 -31.40
N LEU A 613 2.95 -0.84 -30.59
CA LEU A 613 2.77 0.15 -29.52
C LEU A 613 2.40 1.54 -30.05
N ALA A 614 2.91 1.92 -31.23
CA ALA A 614 2.55 3.18 -31.88
C ALA A 614 1.05 3.28 -32.16
N ILE A 615 0.38 2.16 -32.47
CA ILE A 615 -1.07 2.11 -32.67
C ILE A 615 -1.81 2.33 -31.34
N ALA A 616 -1.30 1.76 -30.25
CA ALA A 616 -1.88 1.89 -28.90
C ALA A 616 -1.82 3.33 -28.34
N LEU A 617 -1.02 4.22 -28.91
CA LEU A 617 -1.03 5.65 -28.57
C LEU A 617 -2.36 6.35 -28.92
N ALA A 618 -3.18 5.76 -29.78
CA ALA A 618 -4.51 6.25 -30.15
C ALA A 618 -5.66 5.49 -29.46
N ASP A 619 -5.39 4.61 -28.49
CA ASP A 619 -6.42 3.88 -27.76
C ASP A 619 -7.38 4.84 -27.05
N PRO A 620 -8.70 4.58 -27.06
CA PRO A 620 -9.66 5.43 -26.36
C PRO A 620 -9.40 5.51 -24.86
N GLN A 621 -8.83 4.45 -24.25
CA GLN A 621 -8.57 4.40 -22.81
C GLN A 621 -7.20 5.01 -22.45
N PRO A 622 -7.16 6.00 -21.55
CA PRO A 622 -5.91 6.64 -21.18
C PRO A 622 -4.91 5.68 -20.51
N GLN A 623 -5.39 4.66 -19.81
CA GLN A 623 -4.55 3.66 -19.16
C GLN A 623 -3.75 2.85 -20.20
N VAL A 624 -4.37 2.49 -21.34
CA VAL A 624 -3.70 1.81 -22.44
C VAL A 624 -2.68 2.72 -23.12
N ARG A 625 -3.06 4.00 -23.39
CA ARG A 625 -2.13 4.97 -23.96
C ARG A 625 -0.91 5.21 -23.06
N ARG A 626 -1.13 5.31 -21.74
CA ARG A 626 -0.03 5.46 -20.78
C ARG A 626 0.91 4.26 -20.82
N ALA A 627 0.38 3.03 -20.76
CA ALA A 627 1.20 1.83 -20.85
C ALA A 627 1.99 1.77 -22.16
N ALA A 628 1.39 2.16 -23.29
CA ALA A 628 2.09 2.28 -24.56
C ALA A 628 3.22 3.31 -24.53
N VAL A 629 3.00 4.49 -23.93
CA VAL A 629 4.04 5.53 -23.75
C VAL A 629 5.20 5.01 -22.92
N GLU A 630 4.92 4.36 -21.78
CA GLU A 630 5.94 3.80 -20.90
C GLU A 630 6.73 2.68 -21.59
N ALA A 631 6.03 1.80 -22.30
CA ALA A 631 6.62 0.73 -23.11
C ALA A 631 7.52 1.30 -24.22
N ILE A 632 7.05 2.27 -25.01
CA ILE A 632 7.82 2.94 -26.07
C ILE A 632 9.09 3.60 -25.49
N ALA A 633 8.98 4.27 -24.33
CA ALA A 633 10.12 4.91 -23.69
C ALA A 633 11.23 3.92 -23.35
N SER A 634 10.88 2.66 -23.02
CA SER A 634 11.84 1.60 -22.68
C SER A 634 12.77 1.19 -23.84
N PHE A 635 12.40 1.45 -25.09
CA PHE A 635 13.24 1.18 -26.25
C PHE A 635 14.45 2.11 -26.36
N LYS A 636 14.38 3.30 -25.76
CA LYS A 636 15.48 4.25 -25.70
C LYS A 636 16.08 4.59 -27.07
N SER A 637 15.25 4.62 -28.12
CA SER A 637 15.66 4.82 -29.52
C SER A 637 15.20 6.17 -30.07
N ALA A 638 15.77 6.60 -31.21
CA ALA A 638 15.33 7.78 -31.93
C ALA A 638 13.88 7.62 -32.45
N ALA A 639 13.48 6.42 -32.87
CA ALA A 639 12.11 6.11 -33.30
C ALA A 639 11.13 6.29 -32.13
N ALA A 640 11.44 5.74 -30.95
CA ALA A 640 10.66 5.91 -29.73
C ALA A 640 10.50 7.40 -29.36
N TYR A 641 11.59 8.18 -29.44
CA TYR A 641 11.51 9.62 -29.23
C TYR A 641 10.55 10.32 -30.18
N ASN A 642 10.61 9.99 -31.47
CA ASN A 642 9.74 10.60 -32.48
C ASN A 642 8.26 10.30 -32.20
N LEU A 643 7.92 9.12 -31.69
CA LEU A 643 6.57 8.75 -31.28
C LEU A 643 6.09 9.54 -30.06
N LEU A 644 6.93 9.74 -29.05
CA LEU A 644 6.56 10.42 -27.80
C LEU A 644 6.63 11.95 -27.88
N LYS A 645 7.42 12.50 -28.82
CA LYS A 645 7.63 13.94 -28.97
C LYS A 645 6.34 14.74 -29.17
N PRO A 646 5.35 14.29 -29.95
CA PRO A 646 4.07 15.02 -30.12
C PRO A 646 3.32 15.14 -28.78
N LEU A 647 3.21 14.05 -28.00
CA LEU A 647 2.55 14.02 -26.70
C LEU A 647 3.25 14.92 -25.69
N ALA A 648 4.59 14.86 -25.62
CA ALA A 648 5.38 15.74 -24.76
C ALA A 648 5.33 17.21 -25.17
N LYS A 649 5.03 17.52 -26.45
CA LYS A 649 4.95 18.90 -26.96
C LYS A 649 3.54 19.49 -26.85
N HIS A 650 2.52 18.72 -27.23
CA HIS A 650 1.15 19.21 -27.42
C HIS A 650 0.20 18.75 -26.29
N GLY A 651 0.66 17.79 -25.45
CA GLY A 651 -0.14 17.16 -24.39
C GLY A 651 -0.99 16.00 -24.91
N ASP A 652 -1.77 15.46 -23.97
CA ASP A 652 -2.80 14.41 -24.18
C ASP A 652 -4.03 14.82 -23.37
N PRO A 653 -5.26 14.41 -23.72
CA PRO A 653 -6.43 14.62 -22.85
C PRO A 653 -6.25 14.10 -21.41
N SER A 654 -5.40 13.11 -21.20
CA SER A 654 -5.06 12.55 -19.88
C SER A 654 -3.82 13.19 -19.30
N TYR A 655 -3.89 13.56 -18.02
CA TYR A 655 -2.74 14.05 -17.26
C TYR A 655 -1.63 13.01 -17.16
N SER A 656 -2.01 11.75 -16.92
CA SER A 656 -1.06 10.65 -16.69
C SER A 656 -0.30 10.27 -17.97
N VAL A 657 -0.95 10.29 -19.12
CA VAL A 657 -0.30 10.05 -20.42
C VAL A 657 0.71 11.15 -20.75
N GLU A 658 0.34 12.42 -20.54
CA GLU A 658 1.23 13.55 -20.76
C GLU A 658 2.46 13.50 -19.82
N ALA A 659 2.24 13.21 -18.55
CA ALA A 659 3.31 13.03 -17.55
C ALA A 659 4.27 11.90 -17.93
N ALA A 660 3.72 10.75 -18.36
CA ALA A 660 4.51 9.61 -18.83
C ALA A 660 5.35 9.97 -20.07
N ALA A 661 4.78 10.73 -21.00
CA ALA A 661 5.51 11.17 -22.20
C ALA A 661 6.67 12.10 -21.84
N LEU A 662 6.48 13.06 -20.92
CA LEU A 662 7.54 13.95 -20.43
C LEU A 662 8.66 13.16 -19.73
N LYS A 663 8.32 12.23 -18.85
CA LYS A 663 9.29 11.33 -18.22
C LYS A 663 10.01 10.48 -19.28
N GLY A 664 9.26 9.93 -20.24
CA GLY A 664 9.76 9.06 -21.29
C GLY A 664 10.79 9.71 -22.19
N ILE A 665 10.58 10.96 -22.62
CA ILE A 665 11.57 11.66 -23.45
C ILE A 665 12.86 11.96 -22.68
N GLY A 666 12.79 12.18 -21.36
CA GLY A 666 13.96 12.27 -20.49
C GLY A 666 14.75 10.97 -20.46
N LEU A 667 14.06 9.84 -20.23
CA LEU A 667 14.66 8.51 -20.22
C LEU A 667 15.35 8.16 -21.55
N ILE A 668 14.71 8.48 -22.68
CA ILE A 668 15.29 8.24 -24.01
C ILE A 668 16.53 9.10 -24.23
N ALA A 669 16.48 10.39 -23.88
CA ALA A 669 17.61 11.29 -24.07
C ALA A 669 18.84 10.97 -23.22
N ALA A 670 18.64 10.33 -22.07
CA ALA A 670 19.71 9.87 -21.18
C ALA A 670 20.43 8.60 -21.68
N ALA A 671 19.90 7.89 -22.66
CA ALA A 671 20.48 6.62 -23.13
C ALA A 671 21.81 6.81 -23.86
N LYS A 672 22.72 5.82 -23.71
CA LYS A 672 24.03 5.80 -24.38
C LYS A 672 24.13 4.57 -25.31
N PRO A 673 24.65 4.67 -26.54
CA PRO A 673 25.09 5.92 -27.21
C PRO A 673 23.92 6.88 -27.39
N GLN A 674 24.22 8.18 -27.33
CA GLN A 674 23.17 9.22 -27.28
C GLN A 674 22.25 9.14 -28.52
N PRO A 675 20.95 8.90 -28.34
CA PRO A 675 20.00 9.04 -29.42
C PRO A 675 19.78 10.54 -29.75
N LYS A 676 19.29 10.83 -30.92
CA LYS A 676 18.77 12.19 -31.23
C LYS A 676 17.33 12.30 -30.65
N PRO A 677 17.02 13.38 -29.94
CA PRO A 677 17.72 14.64 -29.73
C PRO A 677 18.72 14.62 -28.59
N SER A 678 19.55 15.70 -28.53
CA SER A 678 20.49 15.89 -27.43
C SER A 678 19.77 16.11 -26.09
N PRO A 679 20.36 15.67 -24.97
CA PRO A 679 19.85 15.90 -23.62
C PRO A 679 19.48 17.35 -23.32
N GLU A 680 20.28 18.33 -23.81
CA GLU A 680 20.05 19.76 -23.57
C GLU A 680 18.73 20.25 -24.21
N LYS A 681 18.41 19.75 -25.41
CA LYS A 681 17.14 20.07 -26.08
C LYS A 681 15.95 19.51 -25.32
N VAL A 682 16.09 18.32 -24.76
CA VAL A 682 15.06 17.69 -23.93
C VAL A 682 14.92 18.43 -22.60
N LEU A 683 16.03 18.77 -21.93
CA LEU A 683 16.02 19.56 -20.71
C LEU A 683 15.27 20.89 -20.90
N LYS A 684 15.53 21.62 -22.00
CA LYS A 684 14.81 22.86 -22.32
C LYS A 684 13.29 22.64 -22.44
N ARG A 685 12.85 21.51 -23.00
CA ARG A 685 11.42 21.18 -23.12
C ARG A 685 10.80 20.83 -21.78
N LEU A 686 11.50 20.03 -20.95
CA LEU A 686 11.05 19.67 -19.62
C LEU A 686 10.96 20.89 -18.70
N ARG A 687 11.94 21.80 -18.76
CA ARG A 687 11.90 23.09 -18.06
C ARG A 687 10.68 23.90 -18.45
N HIS A 688 10.41 24.01 -19.75
CA HIS A 688 9.22 24.72 -20.24
C HIS A 688 7.92 24.10 -19.69
N ALA A 689 7.81 22.76 -19.62
CA ALA A 689 6.64 22.11 -19.04
C ALA A 689 6.52 22.39 -17.53
N LEU A 690 7.63 22.40 -16.80
CA LEU A 690 7.66 22.77 -15.37
C LEU A 690 7.18 24.20 -15.11
N GLU A 691 7.51 25.14 -15.99
CA GLU A 691 7.17 26.56 -15.87
C GLU A 691 5.73 26.85 -16.31
N THR A 692 5.20 26.14 -17.30
CA THR A 692 3.98 26.56 -18.01
C THR A 692 2.79 25.60 -17.92
N ARG A 693 2.94 24.40 -17.32
CA ARG A 693 1.89 23.36 -17.31
C ARG A 693 1.47 22.93 -15.89
N PRO A 694 0.91 23.84 -15.07
CA PRO A 694 0.28 23.41 -13.83
C PRO A 694 -0.89 22.48 -14.15
N SER A 695 -1.17 21.53 -13.24
CA SER A 695 -2.23 20.56 -13.43
C SER A 695 -2.78 20.10 -12.08
N TRP A 696 -3.89 19.40 -12.09
CA TRP A 696 -4.42 18.74 -10.91
C TRP A 696 -3.30 17.93 -10.24
N ASN A 697 -3.14 18.13 -8.92
CA ASN A 697 -2.08 17.49 -8.11
C ASN A 697 -0.68 17.54 -8.75
N GLU A 698 -0.43 18.52 -9.60
CA GLU A 698 0.85 18.72 -10.31
C GLU A 698 1.32 17.53 -11.16
N VAL A 699 0.41 16.67 -11.60
CA VAL A 699 0.72 15.41 -12.29
C VAL A 699 1.66 15.63 -13.48
N ILE A 700 1.37 16.63 -14.34
CA ILE A 700 2.21 16.91 -15.52
C ILE A 700 3.61 17.37 -15.09
N ARG A 701 3.69 18.31 -14.14
CA ARG A 701 4.98 18.84 -13.67
C ARG A 701 5.78 17.78 -12.91
N CYS A 702 5.11 16.86 -12.19
CA CYS A 702 5.75 15.69 -11.58
C CYS A 702 6.35 14.75 -12.63
N GLY A 703 5.67 14.55 -13.78
CA GLY A 703 6.23 13.81 -14.91
C GLY A 703 7.44 14.50 -15.51
N ALA A 704 7.39 15.83 -15.65
CA ALA A 704 8.48 16.62 -16.16
C ALA A 704 9.71 16.57 -15.24
N ILE A 705 9.56 16.75 -13.92
CA ILE A 705 10.68 16.68 -12.96
C ILE A 705 11.31 15.28 -12.93
N ALA A 706 10.51 14.23 -13.03
CA ALA A 706 11.01 12.87 -13.15
C ALA A 706 11.79 12.64 -14.45
N GLY A 707 11.40 13.31 -15.55
CA GLY A 707 12.13 13.33 -16.81
C GLY A 707 13.46 14.07 -16.70
N VAL A 708 13.50 15.21 -15.98
CA VAL A 708 14.74 15.94 -15.67
C VAL A 708 15.69 15.05 -14.88
N GLY A 709 15.20 14.29 -13.92
CA GLY A 709 15.98 13.34 -13.11
C GLY A 709 16.72 12.29 -13.92
N GLN A 710 16.24 11.94 -15.13
CA GLN A 710 16.93 11.02 -16.02
C GLN A 710 18.19 11.66 -16.65
N LEU A 711 18.23 13.00 -16.76
CA LEU A 711 19.32 13.76 -17.39
C LEU A 711 20.42 14.13 -16.39
N LYS A 712 20.71 13.26 -15.44
CA LYS A 712 21.61 13.48 -14.31
C LYS A 712 23.03 13.90 -14.73
N ASP A 713 23.50 13.54 -15.93
CA ASP A 713 24.82 13.91 -16.44
C ASP A 713 24.91 15.42 -16.82
N LEU A 714 23.78 16.16 -16.81
CA LEU A 714 23.74 17.59 -17.04
C LEU A 714 23.71 18.36 -15.71
N PRO A 715 24.72 19.21 -15.40
CA PRO A 715 24.72 20.00 -14.17
C PRO A 715 23.47 20.86 -13.98
N GLU A 716 22.97 21.46 -15.05
CA GLU A 716 21.78 22.32 -15.05
C GLU A 716 20.49 21.53 -14.72
N ALA A 717 20.47 20.21 -14.94
CA ALA A 717 19.36 19.36 -14.56
C ALA A 717 19.32 19.17 -13.03
N VAL A 718 20.47 18.99 -12.39
CA VAL A 718 20.56 18.87 -10.91
C VAL A 718 20.16 20.20 -10.26
N GLU A 719 20.68 21.32 -10.75
CA GLU A 719 20.32 22.66 -10.25
C GLU A 719 18.81 22.92 -10.36
N LEU A 720 18.21 22.52 -11.49
CA LEU A 720 16.78 22.66 -11.70
C LEU A 720 15.98 21.84 -10.68
N VAL A 721 16.34 20.59 -10.43
CA VAL A 721 15.63 19.75 -9.44
C VAL A 721 15.80 20.30 -8.03
N LEU A 722 17.01 20.77 -7.66
CA LEU A 722 17.26 21.41 -6.37
C LEU A 722 16.36 22.62 -6.13
N ALA A 723 16.15 23.47 -7.16
CA ALA A 723 15.27 24.62 -7.05
C ALA A 723 13.81 24.24 -6.73
N TYR A 724 13.33 23.11 -7.28
CA TYR A 724 11.97 22.60 -7.03
C TYR A 724 11.79 21.91 -5.66
N THR A 725 12.81 21.84 -4.82
CA THR A 725 12.68 21.37 -3.42
C THR A 725 12.34 22.47 -2.41
N ALA A 726 12.23 23.72 -2.84
CA ALA A 726 11.93 24.87 -1.98
C ALA A 726 10.50 24.78 -1.40
N GLU A 727 10.28 25.36 -0.21
CA GLU A 727 8.98 25.37 0.48
C GLU A 727 7.86 26.08 -0.28
N THR A 728 8.22 27.02 -1.17
CA THR A 728 7.26 27.75 -2.00
C THR A 728 6.70 26.92 -3.17
N VAL A 729 7.26 25.76 -3.45
CA VAL A 729 6.81 24.87 -4.51
C VAL A 729 5.59 24.07 -4.03
N PRO A 730 4.53 23.92 -4.87
CA PRO A 730 3.40 23.07 -4.52
C PRO A 730 3.84 21.69 -4.04
N GLN A 731 3.24 21.23 -2.94
CA GLN A 731 3.70 20.04 -2.20
C GLN A 731 3.86 18.78 -3.07
N PRO A 732 2.93 18.40 -3.97
CA PRO A 732 3.13 17.20 -4.78
C PRO A 732 4.38 17.27 -5.67
N LEU A 733 4.63 18.42 -6.27
CA LEU A 733 5.80 18.66 -7.12
C LEU A 733 7.10 18.71 -6.29
N ARG A 734 7.06 19.34 -5.11
CA ARG A 734 8.18 19.38 -4.17
C ARG A 734 8.61 17.98 -3.75
N LEU A 735 7.66 17.14 -3.35
CA LEU A 735 7.93 15.75 -2.98
C LEU A 735 8.50 14.92 -4.14
N ALA A 736 7.99 15.17 -5.36
CA ALA A 736 8.53 14.55 -6.58
C ALA A 736 9.98 14.99 -6.85
N ALA A 737 10.30 16.28 -6.65
CA ALA A 737 11.66 16.80 -6.79
C ALA A 737 12.63 16.18 -5.76
N ILE A 738 12.20 16.08 -4.49
CA ILE A 738 13.00 15.44 -3.43
C ILE A 738 13.33 13.98 -3.80
N ARG A 739 12.34 13.19 -4.21
CA ARG A 739 12.57 11.79 -4.65
C ARG A 739 13.48 11.72 -5.87
N THR A 740 13.36 12.69 -6.78
CA THR A 740 14.17 12.78 -8.00
C THR A 740 15.66 13.01 -7.67
N LEU A 741 15.99 13.74 -6.60
CA LEU A 741 17.39 13.89 -6.14
C LEU A 741 18.01 12.54 -5.81
N GLY A 742 17.25 11.59 -5.27
CA GLY A 742 17.72 10.22 -5.03
C GLY A 742 18.13 9.51 -6.31
N VAL A 743 17.32 9.62 -7.36
CA VAL A 743 17.60 9.04 -8.68
C VAL A 743 18.87 9.64 -9.30
N MET A 744 19.15 10.94 -9.03
CA MET A 744 20.32 11.64 -9.54
C MET A 744 21.60 11.38 -8.73
N GLY A 745 21.45 10.97 -7.47
CA GLY A 745 22.55 10.81 -6.52
C GLY A 745 23.38 9.55 -6.72
N ASP A 746 24.02 9.38 -7.87
CA ASP A 746 24.98 8.29 -8.11
C ASP A 746 26.26 8.49 -7.27
N ARG A 747 26.88 7.38 -6.82
CA ARG A 747 28.08 7.35 -5.97
C ARG A 747 29.22 8.21 -6.51
N HIS A 748 29.37 8.31 -7.83
CA HIS A 748 30.43 9.05 -8.51
C HIS A 748 29.96 10.36 -9.14
N HIS A 749 28.71 10.77 -8.85
CA HIS A 749 28.16 11.98 -9.45
C HIS A 749 28.89 13.24 -8.99
N PRO A 750 29.33 14.13 -9.90
CA PRO A 750 30.11 15.33 -9.52
C PRO A 750 29.41 16.25 -8.51
N GLN A 751 28.07 16.33 -8.57
CA GLN A 751 27.25 17.17 -7.68
C GLN A 751 26.65 16.39 -6.50
N LEU A 752 27.12 15.16 -6.23
CA LEU A 752 26.61 14.35 -5.11
C LEU A 752 26.66 15.10 -3.78
N ARG A 753 27.73 15.85 -3.54
CA ARG A 753 27.88 16.66 -2.32
C ARG A 753 26.71 17.63 -2.15
N GLN A 754 26.34 18.34 -3.21
CA GLN A 754 25.27 19.33 -3.21
C GLN A 754 23.89 18.66 -2.97
N ILE A 755 23.67 17.50 -3.58
CA ILE A 755 22.45 16.69 -3.37
C ILE A 755 22.35 16.26 -1.90
N LEU A 756 23.43 15.72 -1.31
CA LEU A 756 23.44 15.26 0.07
C LEU A 756 23.30 16.43 1.07
N GLU A 757 23.89 17.59 0.80
CA GLU A 757 23.72 18.80 1.61
C GLU A 757 22.25 19.22 1.63
N ARG A 758 21.58 19.21 0.47
CA ARG A 758 20.15 19.56 0.39
C ARG A 758 19.26 18.54 1.09
N LEU A 759 19.46 17.24 0.85
CA LEU A 759 18.72 16.18 1.55
C LEU A 759 18.94 16.23 3.07
N GLY A 760 20.16 16.58 3.50
CA GLY A 760 20.47 16.82 4.93
C GLY A 760 19.71 17.98 5.52
N GLN A 761 19.53 19.10 4.79
CA GLN A 761 18.68 20.20 5.24
C GLN A 761 17.21 19.75 5.37
N LEU A 762 16.69 19.06 4.36
CA LEU A 762 15.31 18.58 4.31
C LEU A 762 15.01 17.51 5.38
N SER A 763 16.01 16.77 5.86
CA SER A 763 15.86 15.77 6.93
C SER A 763 15.49 16.38 8.28
N HIS A 764 15.59 17.71 8.41
CA HIS A 764 15.20 18.44 9.61
C HIS A 764 13.71 18.84 9.63
N GLU A 765 13.01 18.71 8.51
CA GLU A 765 11.59 19.01 8.45
C GLU A 765 10.76 17.96 9.19
N THR A 766 9.70 18.41 9.84
CA THR A 766 8.84 17.55 10.67
C THR A 766 7.66 16.96 9.90
N PHE A 767 7.36 17.51 8.73
CA PHE A 767 6.23 17.05 7.94
C PHE A 767 6.44 15.61 7.42
N PHE A 768 5.51 14.73 7.75
CA PHE A 768 5.60 13.28 7.49
C PHE A 768 5.96 12.94 6.03
N LEU A 769 5.22 13.50 5.06
CA LEU A 769 5.45 13.18 3.65
C LEU A 769 6.82 13.67 3.15
N THR A 770 7.35 14.77 3.69
CA THR A 770 8.72 15.21 3.39
C THR A 770 9.74 14.23 3.95
N GLN A 771 9.57 13.79 5.21
CA GLN A 771 10.46 12.79 5.81
C GLN A 771 10.50 11.50 4.98
N VAL A 772 9.33 10.98 4.59
CA VAL A 772 9.22 9.79 3.72
C VAL A 772 9.92 10.02 2.37
N ALA A 773 9.72 11.17 1.73
CA ALA A 773 10.37 11.49 0.46
C ALA A 773 11.89 11.58 0.58
N VAL A 774 12.41 12.13 1.69
CA VAL A 774 13.86 12.21 1.98
C VAL A 774 14.45 10.83 2.23
N VAL A 775 13.78 9.96 3.02
CA VAL A 775 14.23 8.58 3.24
C VAL A 775 14.31 7.83 1.91
N HIS A 776 13.26 7.93 1.08
CA HIS A 776 13.25 7.29 -0.24
C HIS A 776 14.37 7.82 -1.14
N ALA A 777 14.66 9.12 -1.13
CA ALA A 777 15.76 9.69 -1.89
C ALA A 777 17.11 9.16 -1.39
N LEU A 778 17.35 9.19 -0.08
CA LEU A 778 18.59 8.71 0.52
C LEU A 778 18.80 7.20 0.29
N SER A 779 17.72 6.39 0.34
CA SER A 779 17.79 4.93 0.14
C SER A 779 18.18 4.50 -1.28
N GLN A 780 18.19 5.40 -2.25
CA GLN A 780 18.61 5.18 -3.63
C GLN A 780 20.09 5.51 -3.87
N ILE A 781 20.74 6.13 -2.90
CA ILE A 781 22.12 6.61 -3.03
C ILE A 781 23.08 5.65 -2.31
N ASP A 782 23.80 4.81 -3.04
CA ASP A 782 24.77 3.86 -2.49
C ASP A 782 26.08 4.57 -2.09
N HIS A 783 26.03 5.38 -1.02
CA HIS A 783 27.19 6.13 -0.54
C HIS A 783 27.21 6.19 1.00
N PRO A 784 28.39 5.95 1.66
CA PRO A 784 28.48 5.91 3.13
C PRO A 784 28.00 7.17 3.85
N ARG A 785 28.10 8.35 3.22
CA ARG A 785 27.65 9.64 3.78
C ARG A 785 26.14 9.73 3.96
N VAL A 786 25.36 8.82 3.39
CA VAL A 786 23.89 8.75 3.56
C VAL A 786 23.54 8.22 4.95
N LEU A 787 24.34 7.30 5.51
CA LEU A 787 24.05 6.65 6.79
C LEU A 787 23.84 7.64 7.96
N PRO A 788 24.71 8.64 8.19
CA PRO A 788 24.49 9.63 9.25
C PRO A 788 23.22 10.49 9.03
N LEU A 789 22.85 10.77 7.79
CA LEU A 789 21.65 11.55 7.48
C LEU A 789 20.38 10.75 7.80
N LEU A 790 20.35 9.47 7.43
CA LEU A 790 19.27 8.55 7.78
C LEU A 790 19.17 8.37 9.29
N GLN A 791 20.30 8.16 9.99
CA GLN A 791 20.32 8.04 11.45
C GLN A 791 19.74 9.28 12.12
N THR A 792 20.19 10.48 11.73
CA THR A 792 19.68 11.76 12.27
C THR A 792 18.18 11.91 12.06
N LEU A 793 17.66 11.51 10.88
CA LEU A 793 16.23 11.57 10.58
C LEU A 793 15.45 10.57 11.44
N GLY A 794 15.94 9.33 11.58
CA GLY A 794 15.32 8.30 12.41
C GLY A 794 15.25 8.67 13.89
N ASP A 795 16.34 9.22 14.44
CA ASP A 795 16.41 9.66 15.84
C ASP A 795 15.44 10.83 16.14
N ARG A 796 15.18 11.68 15.15
CA ARG A 796 14.28 12.84 15.30
C ARG A 796 12.82 12.52 15.02
N SER A 797 12.55 11.57 14.13
CA SER A 797 11.18 11.22 13.78
C SER A 797 10.46 10.57 14.95
N ARG A 798 9.22 10.96 15.16
CA ARG A 798 8.31 10.33 16.14
C ARG A 798 7.41 9.28 15.50
N ASP A 799 7.35 9.21 14.18
CA ASP A 799 6.49 8.29 13.44
C ASP A 799 7.20 6.93 13.23
N GLY A 800 6.56 5.86 13.68
CA GLY A 800 7.09 4.49 13.59
C GLY A 800 7.35 4.03 12.16
N ARG A 801 6.55 4.48 11.18
CA ARG A 801 6.73 4.17 9.75
C ARG A 801 8.00 4.80 9.19
N VAL A 802 8.29 6.05 9.55
CA VAL A 802 9.54 6.73 9.15
C VAL A 802 10.74 6.03 9.76
N LYS A 803 10.71 5.71 11.06
CA LYS A 803 11.77 4.96 11.74
C LYS A 803 12.04 3.63 11.06
N ARG A 804 10.99 2.88 10.72
CA ARG A 804 11.10 1.61 10.01
C ARG A 804 11.74 1.77 8.64
N LEU A 805 11.29 2.74 7.83
CA LEU A 805 11.87 3.03 6.53
C LEU A 805 13.35 3.41 6.62
N VAL A 806 13.74 4.15 7.66
CA VAL A 806 15.14 4.49 7.95
C VAL A 806 15.95 3.23 8.24
N ASP A 807 15.50 2.35 9.14
CA ASP A 807 16.21 1.12 9.51
C ASP A 807 16.38 0.20 8.30
N GLU A 808 15.32 -0.01 7.52
CA GLU A 808 15.37 -0.80 6.27
C GLU A 808 16.35 -0.20 5.25
N SER A 809 16.37 1.14 5.12
CA SER A 809 17.27 1.85 4.21
C SER A 809 18.72 1.74 4.66
N ILE A 810 19.01 1.86 5.97
CA ILE A 810 20.34 1.69 6.55
C ILE A 810 20.85 0.26 6.29
N ALA A 811 20.02 -0.75 6.59
CA ALA A 811 20.36 -2.15 6.37
C ALA A 811 20.65 -2.44 4.88
N LYS A 812 19.83 -1.92 3.96
CA LYS A 812 20.03 -2.06 2.52
C LYS A 812 21.37 -1.48 2.08
N ILE A 813 21.68 -0.25 2.51
CA ILE A 813 22.92 0.44 2.12
C ILE A 813 24.14 -0.25 2.73
N GLN A 814 24.09 -0.67 3.99
CA GLN A 814 25.17 -1.41 4.64
C GLN A 814 25.45 -2.74 3.92
N ASN A 815 24.41 -3.46 3.52
CA ASN A 815 24.55 -4.70 2.74
C ASN A 815 25.18 -4.44 1.37
N ALA A 816 24.80 -3.38 0.67
CA ALA A 816 25.38 -2.99 -0.61
C ALA A 816 26.87 -2.63 -0.46
N LEU A 817 27.22 -1.83 0.55
CA LEU A 817 28.60 -1.44 0.85
C LEU A 817 29.47 -2.64 1.29
N GLY A 818 28.94 -3.54 2.11
CA GLY A 818 29.64 -4.74 2.55
C GLY A 818 29.86 -5.76 1.43
N SER A 819 28.95 -5.86 0.47
CA SER A 819 29.12 -6.67 -0.74
C SER A 819 30.23 -6.13 -1.62
N ASP A 820 30.39 -4.83 -1.72
CA ASP A 820 31.44 -4.17 -2.50
C ASP A 820 32.86 -4.42 -1.90
N GLU A 821 32.96 -4.42 -0.56
CA GLU A 821 34.24 -4.78 0.12
C GLU A 821 34.58 -6.26 -0.03
N ARG A 822 33.60 -7.17 0.04
CA ARG A 822 33.80 -8.60 -0.19
C ARG A 822 34.22 -8.90 -1.62
N LEU A 823 33.62 -8.23 -2.61
CA LEU A 823 34.02 -8.34 -4.02
C LEU A 823 35.46 -7.88 -4.22
N LYS A 824 35.86 -6.73 -3.68
CA LYS A 824 37.26 -6.24 -3.73
C LYS A 824 38.24 -7.18 -3.07
N THR A 825 37.88 -7.75 -1.93
CA THR A 825 38.71 -8.76 -1.24
C THR A 825 38.82 -10.02 -2.07
N LEU A 826 37.75 -10.46 -2.71
CA LEU A 826 37.77 -11.65 -3.60
C LEU A 826 38.60 -11.41 -4.86
N GLU A 827 38.46 -10.22 -5.48
CA GLU A 827 39.31 -9.83 -6.65
C GLU A 827 40.77 -9.74 -6.30
N HIS A 828 41.09 -9.19 -5.11
CA HIS A 828 42.48 -9.14 -4.63
C HIS A 828 43.04 -10.54 -4.39
N THR A 829 42.28 -11.42 -3.72
CA THR A 829 42.67 -12.82 -3.45
C THR A 829 42.82 -13.60 -4.75
N LEU A 830 41.94 -13.42 -5.72
CA LEU A 830 42.04 -14.05 -7.04
C LEU A 830 43.28 -13.59 -7.78
N SER A 831 43.60 -12.31 -7.71
CA SER A 831 44.86 -11.75 -8.32
C SER A 831 46.11 -12.31 -7.67
N GLU A 832 46.14 -12.50 -6.34
CA GLU A 832 47.25 -13.14 -5.64
C GLU A 832 47.44 -14.61 -6.04
N VAL A 833 46.33 -15.38 -6.07
CA VAL A 833 46.35 -16.79 -6.51
C VAL A 833 46.80 -16.91 -7.98
N GLN A 834 46.40 -15.98 -8.84
CA GLN A 834 46.90 -15.96 -10.24
C GLN A 834 48.37 -15.69 -10.32
N LYS A 835 48.96 -14.78 -9.53
CA LYS A 835 50.39 -14.51 -9.46
C LYS A 835 51.16 -15.71 -8.92
N GLU A 836 50.67 -16.37 -7.87
CA GLU A 836 51.25 -17.59 -7.33
C GLU A 836 51.30 -18.73 -8.38
N ASN A 837 50.19 -18.94 -9.07
CA ASN A 837 50.10 -19.93 -10.15
C ASN A 837 51.10 -19.64 -11.28
N GLN A 838 51.25 -18.37 -11.66
CA GLN A 838 52.19 -17.97 -12.68
C GLN A 838 53.65 -18.20 -12.21
N THR A 839 53.93 -17.94 -10.93
CA THR A 839 55.26 -18.21 -10.31
C THR A 839 55.55 -19.71 -10.23
N LEU A 840 54.53 -20.50 -9.85
CA LEU A 840 54.64 -21.97 -9.81
C LEU A 840 54.86 -22.55 -11.22
N LYS A 841 54.17 -22.02 -12.22
CA LYS A 841 54.32 -22.43 -13.61
C LYS A 841 55.72 -22.13 -14.14
N SER A 842 56.29 -20.96 -13.87
CA SER A 842 57.65 -20.59 -14.18
C SER A 842 58.70 -21.48 -13.47
N ARG A 843 58.47 -21.85 -12.20
CA ARG A 843 59.30 -22.78 -11.45
C ARG A 843 59.27 -24.21 -12.04
N LEU A 844 58.05 -24.65 -12.44
CA LEU A 844 57.89 -25.95 -13.11
C LEU A 844 58.65 -26.01 -14.44
N GLU A 845 58.52 -24.97 -15.28
CA GLU A 845 59.30 -24.85 -16.55
C GLU A 845 60.81 -24.81 -16.32
N GLN A 846 61.29 -24.14 -15.28
CA GLN A 846 62.69 -24.16 -14.89
C GLN A 846 63.19 -25.55 -14.43
N LEU A 847 62.34 -26.29 -13.67
CA LEU A 847 62.69 -27.65 -13.25
C LEU A 847 62.68 -28.62 -14.42
N GLU A 848 61.70 -28.52 -15.33
CA GLU A 848 61.70 -29.34 -16.57
C GLU A 848 62.89 -29.05 -17.48
N ALA A 849 63.32 -27.77 -17.60
CA ALA A 849 64.52 -27.42 -18.35
C ALA A 849 65.81 -27.98 -17.71
N LYS A 850 65.88 -27.99 -16.35
CA LYS A 850 67.04 -28.58 -15.64
C LYS A 850 67.06 -30.12 -15.77
N THR A 851 65.90 -30.77 -15.78
CA THR A 851 65.79 -32.24 -15.94
C THR A 851 66.11 -32.65 -17.35
N LYS A 852 65.82 -31.86 -18.37
CA LYS A 852 66.23 -32.09 -19.76
C LYS A 852 67.71 -31.80 -20.04
N ALA A 853 68.38 -31.04 -19.16
CA ALA A 853 69.80 -30.65 -19.32
C ALA A 853 70.78 -31.57 -18.60
N THR A 854 70.33 -32.66 -17.94
CA THR A 854 71.19 -33.63 -17.29
C THR A 854 71.69 -34.66 -18.36
N PRO A 855 72.99 -34.76 -18.74
CA PRO A 855 73.41 -35.70 -19.73
C PRO A 855 73.37 -37.12 -19.16
N THR A 856 72.83 -38.07 -19.89
CA THR A 856 73.01 -39.52 -19.65
C THR A 856 74.43 -39.95 -19.96
N HIS A 857 75.18 -40.28 -18.92
CA HIS A 857 76.48 -40.94 -19.09
C HIS A 857 76.24 -42.30 -19.74
N PRO A 858 76.94 -42.63 -20.76
CA PRO A 858 76.94 -44.00 -21.34
C PRO A 858 77.67 -44.97 -20.42
N GLU A 859 77.01 -46.04 -20.02
CA GLU A 859 77.62 -47.17 -19.32
C GLU A 859 78.67 -47.82 -20.21
N SER A 860 79.91 -47.82 -19.71
CA SER A 860 81.02 -48.67 -20.24
C SER A 860 80.76 -50.14 -19.84
N ARG A 861 80.69 -51.08 -20.82
CA ARG A 861 80.73 -52.54 -20.60
C ARG A 861 82.22 -52.95 -20.32
N PRO A 862 82.49 -53.79 -19.30
CA PRO A 862 83.74 -54.52 -19.18
C PRO A 862 83.68 -55.76 -20.02
N SER A 863 84.82 -56.06 -20.65
CA SER A 863 85.24 -57.25 -21.38
C SER A 863 85.34 -58.46 -20.47
#